data_abfd3cc3f7bafa1446bc64edfbc17ed4
#
_entry.id   abfd3cc3f7bafa1446bc64edfbc17ed4
#
_cell.length_a   1.000
_cell.length_b   1.000
_cell.length_c   1.000
_cell.angle_alpha   90.00
_cell.angle_beta   90.00
_cell.angle_gamma   90.00
#
_symmetry.space_group_name_H-M   'P 1'
#
loop_
_entity.id
_entity.type
_entity.pdbx_description
1 polymer ?
#
loop_
_entity_poly.entity_id
_entity_poly.type
_entity_poly.pdbx_seq_one_letter_code
_entity_poly.pdbx_strand_id
1 'polypeptide(L)'
;MALRPLHDDWTLEAVSGPVPAEVAGRRIPATVPGVAHTDLLAAGLVTDPFDGDAEAAQQWIGDTVWRWRTTFEWHDDGSDRHDLVAEGLDTVARVELNGVVVAETENQHRSYRVDVRHALTDGDNELVVTFAAPVPEVESRVERHGALPHVNHHPFTMLRKSAGNFGWDWGVDVATSGIWRPIGLDSWSGVRIASVRPLVDVTDEGGVLDAHVELEWATPGAPAASSAAAAAAGTGTGTGTGTETTTAPETEVTVLVDGHRASSAVAPGTTQVQLTVVVPDAELWWPRGHGAQPLYPVTVTVGSSSETEPAPEPWEARVGFRTVALDTAPDEHGAPFVLSVNGRPVQVRGANWIPDHAFLTEMTPERYRLRVADATDANMNLLRVWGGGVYESHDLYDACDEAGVLVWQDFLFACGAYAEEPWLADEVEAEAREAVTRLSRHASLVIWNGNNEAIWGYVDWDWRRQLAGRTWGEGYYFDLLPRVVAELDGTRPYSPGSPWSFGEYLHPNDAANGTMHIWDVWNRLDYTAYRDHEPRFVSEFGFQGPPAWSTLTSVVHDEPLDPYGHEMLVHQKAEDGNLKLERGLDGHLPAPSTIEDWHWATQLNQAAAIRFGVEHFRSLAPRNTGVVVWQLNDEWPVVSWAAVDFAGHRKPLWHVLRAVYEARLATIQPRASGLALVLLNDTDDAWSGTATVAAAAFDGGRRDEVALPVTVEARGSTTVALPAALVDGLDPAAELLVADLPGFGAGRARWDAAEVVDQHLDPGAVEAVVALAETAPGVALVTVTARSYARDVTLLVDRVDPGAVVDTGMVTLLAGESATFRVTGVAESDAERLTADDVVRHAGDLQG
;
A
#
# COMPACT_ATOMS: atom_id res chain seq x y z
N MET A 1 -10.72 -32.61 -5.72
CA MET A 1 -10.15 -32.24 -7.03
C MET A 1 -9.85 -30.75 -6.98
N ALA A 2 -8.78 -30.32 -7.68
CA ALA A 2 -8.46 -28.91 -7.78
C ALA A 2 -9.58 -28.13 -8.49
N LEU A 3 -9.77 -26.89 -8.13
CA LEU A 3 -10.62 -25.94 -8.85
C LEU A 3 -10.27 -26.00 -10.35
N ARG A 4 -11.22 -26.36 -11.18
CA ARG A 4 -11.06 -26.32 -12.63
C ARG A 4 -11.26 -24.88 -13.10
N PRO A 5 -10.21 -24.17 -13.55
CA PRO A 5 -10.37 -22.80 -14.02
C PRO A 5 -11.23 -22.76 -15.28
N LEU A 6 -12.06 -21.73 -15.36
CA LEU A 6 -12.87 -21.40 -16.54
C LEU A 6 -12.37 -20.07 -17.09
N HIS A 7 -11.14 -20.07 -17.65
CA HIS A 7 -10.47 -18.84 -18.10
C HIS A 7 -10.40 -18.71 -19.63
N ASP A 8 -10.72 -19.78 -20.36
CA ASP A 8 -10.54 -19.86 -21.80
C ASP A 8 -11.81 -19.43 -22.57
N ASP A 9 -11.62 -18.98 -23.80
CA ASP A 9 -12.66 -18.74 -24.80
C ASP A 9 -13.77 -17.75 -24.40
N TRP A 10 -13.42 -16.80 -23.56
CA TRP A 10 -14.36 -15.74 -23.19
C TRP A 10 -14.53 -14.69 -24.29
N THR A 11 -15.72 -14.15 -24.35
CA THR A 11 -16.06 -13.02 -25.21
C THR A 11 -16.77 -11.93 -24.42
N LEU A 12 -16.52 -10.68 -24.81
CA LEU A 12 -17.13 -9.47 -24.24
C LEU A 12 -18.06 -8.82 -25.26
N GLU A 13 -19.23 -8.37 -24.80
CA GLU A 13 -20.14 -7.55 -25.59
C GLU A 13 -20.77 -6.45 -24.73
N ALA A 14 -20.97 -5.26 -25.32
CA ALA A 14 -21.78 -4.20 -24.72
C ALA A 14 -23.26 -4.53 -24.87
N VAL A 15 -24.02 -4.47 -23.78
CA VAL A 15 -25.45 -4.78 -23.75
C VAL A 15 -26.31 -3.52 -23.91
N SER A 16 -25.96 -2.46 -23.18
CA SER A 16 -26.63 -1.15 -23.22
C SER A 16 -25.68 -0.08 -22.63
N GLY A 17 -25.93 1.17 -22.96
CA GLY A 17 -25.14 2.32 -22.54
C GLY A 17 -24.83 3.24 -23.73
N PRO A 18 -24.04 4.30 -23.52
CA PRO A 18 -23.64 5.24 -24.56
C PRO A 18 -22.51 4.71 -25.47
N VAL A 19 -22.67 3.50 -25.97
CA VAL A 19 -21.64 2.72 -26.66
C VAL A 19 -21.34 3.34 -28.05
N PRO A 20 -20.08 3.61 -28.39
CA PRO A 20 -19.69 4.06 -29.74
C PRO A 20 -20.08 3.08 -30.83
N ALA A 21 -20.37 3.60 -32.03
CA ALA A 21 -20.88 2.79 -33.15
C ALA A 21 -19.89 1.68 -33.58
N GLU A 22 -18.60 1.89 -33.43
CA GLU A 22 -17.53 0.94 -33.70
C GLU A 22 -17.47 -0.22 -32.70
N VAL A 23 -18.08 -0.08 -31.53
CA VAL A 23 -18.16 -1.12 -30.48
C VAL A 23 -19.56 -1.77 -30.46
N ALA A 24 -20.58 -0.97 -30.72
CA ALA A 24 -21.96 -1.40 -30.62
C ALA A 24 -22.27 -2.67 -31.44
N GLY A 25 -22.83 -3.69 -30.79
CA GLY A 25 -23.18 -4.96 -31.38
C GLY A 25 -22.01 -5.86 -31.77
N ARG A 26 -20.76 -5.49 -31.39
CA ARG A 26 -19.61 -6.38 -31.56
C ARG A 26 -19.49 -7.32 -30.36
N ARG A 27 -19.00 -8.50 -30.66
CA ARG A 27 -18.48 -9.44 -29.67
C ARG A 27 -16.99 -9.60 -29.90
N ILE A 28 -16.19 -9.30 -28.90
CA ILE A 28 -14.71 -9.34 -28.95
C ILE A 28 -14.19 -10.44 -28.03
N PRO A 29 -12.98 -10.98 -28.27
CA PRO A 29 -12.29 -11.84 -27.32
C PRO A 29 -12.16 -11.11 -25.98
N ALA A 30 -12.26 -11.84 -24.88
CA ALA A 30 -12.06 -11.32 -23.53
C ALA A 30 -11.08 -12.19 -22.74
N THR A 31 -10.33 -11.56 -21.89
CA THR A 31 -9.40 -12.20 -20.96
C THR A 31 -10.08 -12.38 -19.60
N VAL A 32 -9.84 -13.54 -18.95
CA VAL A 32 -10.33 -13.79 -17.58
C VAL A 32 -9.19 -14.43 -16.77
N PRO A 33 -8.76 -13.82 -15.66
CA PRO A 33 -9.23 -12.53 -15.12
C PRO A 33 -8.99 -11.35 -16.05
N GLY A 34 -9.93 -10.37 -16.07
CA GLY A 34 -9.87 -9.21 -16.97
C GLY A 34 -10.95 -8.19 -16.69
N VAL A 35 -10.83 -7.01 -17.31
CA VAL A 35 -11.82 -5.93 -17.26
C VAL A 35 -12.12 -5.40 -18.67
N ALA A 36 -13.26 -4.74 -18.83
CA ALA A 36 -13.71 -4.26 -20.15
C ALA A 36 -12.71 -3.33 -20.84
N HIS A 37 -12.01 -2.48 -20.08
CA HIS A 37 -11.02 -1.54 -20.60
C HIS A 37 -9.84 -2.26 -21.30
N THR A 38 -9.27 -3.26 -20.63
CA THR A 38 -8.12 -4.01 -21.17
C THR A 38 -8.49 -4.84 -22.39
N ASP A 39 -9.71 -5.42 -22.40
CA ASP A 39 -10.20 -6.19 -23.57
C ASP A 39 -10.49 -5.28 -24.77
N LEU A 40 -11.06 -4.08 -24.54
CA LEU A 40 -11.30 -3.09 -25.60
C LEU A 40 -9.97 -2.56 -26.16
N LEU A 41 -8.99 -2.31 -25.31
CA LEU A 41 -7.65 -1.90 -25.70
C LEU A 41 -6.97 -2.98 -26.55
N ALA A 42 -6.99 -4.23 -26.09
CA ALA A 42 -6.44 -5.37 -26.84
C ALA A 42 -7.11 -5.59 -28.19
N ALA A 43 -8.41 -5.28 -28.29
CA ALA A 43 -9.17 -5.32 -29.56
C ALA A 43 -8.91 -4.12 -30.47
N GLY A 44 -8.13 -3.11 -30.04
CA GLY A 44 -7.87 -1.87 -30.80
C GLY A 44 -9.12 -0.99 -30.98
N LEU A 45 -10.07 -1.07 -30.08
CA LEU A 45 -11.32 -0.30 -30.11
C LEU A 45 -11.26 0.97 -29.26
N VAL A 46 -10.28 1.07 -28.37
CA VAL A 46 -9.93 2.25 -27.58
C VAL A 46 -8.42 2.43 -27.63
N THR A 47 -7.95 3.63 -27.34
CA THR A 47 -6.53 3.93 -27.10
C THR A 47 -6.17 3.63 -25.66
N ASP A 48 -4.89 3.68 -25.31
CA ASP A 48 -4.45 3.58 -23.93
C ASP A 48 -5.10 4.74 -23.12
N PRO A 49 -5.90 4.47 -22.07
CA PRO A 49 -6.52 5.51 -21.26
C PRO A 49 -5.49 6.36 -20.50
N PHE A 50 -4.24 5.91 -20.40
CA PHE A 50 -3.17 6.63 -19.74
C PHE A 50 -2.43 7.61 -20.67
N ASP A 51 -2.77 7.64 -21.96
CA ASP A 51 -2.09 8.47 -22.97
C ASP A 51 -2.86 9.79 -23.18
N GLY A 52 -2.21 10.90 -22.93
CA GLY A 52 -2.76 12.23 -23.13
C GLY A 52 -4.07 12.50 -22.38
N ASP A 53 -5.12 12.83 -23.10
CA ASP A 53 -6.47 13.06 -22.57
C ASP A 53 -7.47 11.90 -22.85
N ALA A 54 -6.95 10.72 -23.16
CA ALA A 54 -7.76 9.57 -23.60
C ALA A 54 -8.74 9.09 -22.51
N GLU A 55 -8.42 9.30 -21.23
CA GLU A 55 -9.33 9.01 -20.09
C GLU A 55 -10.72 9.63 -20.28
N ALA A 56 -10.78 10.91 -20.65
CA ALA A 56 -12.04 11.64 -20.82
C ALA A 56 -12.89 11.06 -21.96
N ALA A 57 -12.25 10.58 -23.03
CA ALA A 57 -12.92 10.00 -24.18
C ALA A 57 -13.48 8.60 -23.89
N GLN A 58 -13.09 7.98 -22.79
CA GLN A 58 -13.41 6.59 -22.45
C GLN A 58 -14.41 6.43 -21.28
N GLN A 59 -14.92 7.53 -20.72
CA GLN A 59 -15.89 7.49 -19.61
C GLN A 59 -17.14 6.66 -19.92
N TRP A 60 -17.53 6.56 -21.20
CA TRP A 60 -18.64 5.73 -21.65
C TRP A 60 -18.50 4.24 -21.27
N ILE A 61 -17.28 3.76 -20.97
CA ILE A 61 -17.05 2.36 -20.59
C ILE A 61 -17.66 2.10 -19.20
N GLY A 62 -17.47 3.03 -18.24
CA GLY A 62 -18.08 2.99 -16.92
C GLY A 62 -19.60 3.19 -16.93
N ASP A 63 -20.14 3.76 -18.02
CA ASP A 63 -21.59 3.96 -18.26
C ASP A 63 -22.25 2.80 -19.00
N THR A 64 -21.52 1.75 -19.32
CA THR A 64 -21.98 0.65 -20.18
C THR A 64 -22.20 -0.62 -19.35
N VAL A 65 -23.32 -1.30 -19.64
CA VAL A 65 -23.61 -2.66 -19.16
C VAL A 65 -22.83 -3.65 -20.02
N TRP A 66 -21.96 -4.41 -19.40
CA TRP A 66 -21.07 -5.35 -20.08
C TRP A 66 -21.50 -6.79 -19.83
N ARG A 67 -21.26 -7.67 -20.82
CA ARG A 67 -21.53 -9.10 -20.72
C ARG A 67 -20.34 -9.91 -21.19
N TRP A 68 -19.85 -10.76 -20.29
CA TRP A 68 -18.89 -11.82 -20.57
C TRP A 68 -19.62 -13.11 -20.84
N ARG A 69 -19.13 -13.90 -21.77
CA ARG A 69 -19.69 -15.20 -22.12
C ARG A 69 -18.61 -16.17 -22.51
N THR A 70 -18.69 -17.41 -21.99
CA THR A 70 -17.90 -18.57 -22.44
C THR A 70 -18.75 -19.82 -22.54
N THR A 71 -18.21 -20.84 -23.19
CA THR A 71 -18.77 -22.20 -23.23
C THR A 71 -17.69 -23.18 -22.75
N PHE A 72 -18.08 -24.15 -21.95
CA PHE A 72 -17.20 -25.18 -21.46
C PHE A 72 -17.88 -26.54 -21.46
N GLU A 73 -17.12 -27.61 -21.72
CA GLU A 73 -17.61 -28.97 -21.65
C GLU A 73 -17.60 -29.44 -20.20
N TRP A 74 -18.68 -30.07 -19.75
CA TRP A 74 -18.78 -30.71 -18.46
C TRP A 74 -19.44 -32.07 -18.57
N HIS A 75 -18.94 -33.04 -17.81
CA HIS A 75 -19.55 -34.33 -17.64
C HIS A 75 -19.66 -34.65 -16.16
N ASP A 76 -20.79 -35.28 -15.77
CA ASP A 76 -21.00 -35.70 -14.39
C ASP A 76 -19.94 -36.73 -14.01
N ASP A 77 -19.06 -36.38 -13.09
CA ASP A 77 -17.99 -37.24 -12.56
C ASP A 77 -18.43 -38.04 -11.32
N GLY A 78 -19.68 -37.83 -10.90
CA GLY A 78 -20.28 -38.49 -9.74
C GLY A 78 -20.02 -37.75 -8.42
N SER A 79 -19.43 -36.57 -8.44
CA SER A 79 -19.27 -35.71 -7.27
C SER A 79 -20.62 -35.28 -6.71
N ASP A 80 -20.72 -35.15 -5.39
CA ASP A 80 -21.95 -34.71 -4.71
C ASP A 80 -22.28 -33.25 -4.95
N ARG A 81 -21.26 -32.41 -5.13
CA ARG A 81 -21.34 -30.97 -5.31
C ARG A 81 -20.53 -30.51 -6.52
N HIS A 82 -21.07 -29.50 -7.20
CA HIS A 82 -20.41 -28.79 -8.27
C HIS A 82 -20.60 -27.30 -8.02
N ASP A 83 -19.61 -26.66 -7.46
CA ASP A 83 -19.68 -25.24 -7.07
C ASP A 83 -19.00 -24.38 -8.14
N LEU A 84 -19.72 -23.39 -8.66
CA LEU A 84 -19.11 -22.27 -9.36
C LEU A 84 -18.47 -21.35 -8.32
N VAL A 85 -17.18 -21.13 -8.46
CA VAL A 85 -16.38 -20.28 -7.56
C VAL A 85 -15.91 -19.08 -8.37
N ALA A 86 -16.28 -17.87 -7.97
CA ALA A 86 -15.76 -16.61 -8.50
C ALA A 86 -15.04 -15.89 -7.35
N GLU A 87 -13.74 -15.73 -7.45
CA GLU A 87 -12.93 -15.10 -6.40
C GLU A 87 -13.04 -13.58 -6.36
N GLY A 88 -13.62 -12.99 -7.42
CA GLY A 88 -13.90 -11.55 -7.48
C GLY A 88 -14.63 -11.15 -8.74
N LEU A 89 -15.77 -10.52 -8.57
CA LEU A 89 -16.59 -9.92 -9.63
C LEU A 89 -16.71 -8.41 -9.42
N ASP A 90 -16.40 -7.62 -10.42
CA ASP A 90 -16.37 -6.17 -10.33
C ASP A 90 -17.53 -5.53 -11.13
N THR A 91 -18.65 -5.28 -10.51
CA THR A 91 -19.04 -5.34 -9.10
C THR A 91 -20.45 -5.93 -8.99
N VAL A 92 -21.48 -5.22 -9.52
CA VAL A 92 -22.87 -5.67 -9.53
C VAL A 92 -23.06 -6.60 -10.71
N ALA A 93 -23.09 -7.90 -10.45
CA ALA A 93 -23.09 -8.91 -11.49
C ALA A 93 -24.28 -9.87 -11.36
N ARG A 94 -24.78 -10.32 -12.51
CA ARG A 94 -25.73 -11.41 -12.65
C ARG A 94 -25.05 -12.55 -13.39
N VAL A 95 -24.95 -13.69 -12.73
CA VAL A 95 -24.31 -14.90 -13.25
C VAL A 95 -25.38 -15.90 -13.68
N GLU A 96 -25.32 -16.34 -14.94
CA GLU A 96 -26.24 -17.27 -15.53
C GLU A 96 -25.50 -18.48 -16.10
N LEU A 97 -25.93 -19.67 -15.75
CA LEU A 97 -25.43 -20.93 -16.30
C LEU A 97 -26.58 -21.59 -17.07
N ASN A 98 -26.43 -21.81 -18.39
CA ASN A 98 -27.45 -22.36 -19.28
C ASN A 98 -28.76 -21.58 -19.22
N GLY A 99 -28.73 -20.26 -19.05
CA GLY A 99 -29.87 -19.38 -18.91
C GLY A 99 -30.57 -19.42 -17.55
N VAL A 100 -30.01 -20.16 -16.57
CA VAL A 100 -30.47 -20.15 -15.17
C VAL A 100 -29.62 -19.18 -14.37
N VAL A 101 -30.27 -18.22 -13.67
CA VAL A 101 -29.56 -17.34 -12.75
C VAL A 101 -29.03 -18.14 -11.55
N VAL A 102 -27.75 -18.18 -11.37
CA VAL A 102 -27.09 -18.93 -10.28
C VAL A 102 -26.56 -18.02 -9.19
N ALA A 103 -26.20 -16.78 -9.50
CA ALA A 103 -25.77 -15.78 -8.53
C ALA A 103 -26.13 -14.36 -8.97
N GLU A 104 -26.29 -13.47 -7.99
CA GLU A 104 -26.30 -12.02 -8.11
C GLU A 104 -25.34 -11.47 -7.04
N THR A 105 -24.48 -10.52 -7.41
CA THR A 105 -23.38 -10.01 -6.55
C THR A 105 -23.40 -8.49 -6.51
N GLU A 106 -22.86 -7.89 -5.42
CA GLU A 106 -22.84 -6.44 -5.21
C GLU A 106 -21.53 -5.94 -4.56
N ASN A 107 -20.49 -6.82 -4.47
CA ASN A 107 -19.26 -6.49 -3.75
C ASN A 107 -18.05 -7.03 -4.51
N GLN A 108 -17.15 -6.14 -4.92
CA GLN A 108 -15.91 -6.47 -5.61
C GLN A 108 -14.93 -7.24 -4.73
N HIS A 109 -14.98 -7.04 -3.41
CA HIS A 109 -13.96 -7.48 -2.45
C HIS A 109 -14.24 -8.87 -1.87
N ARG A 110 -15.34 -9.50 -2.30
CA ARG A 110 -15.77 -10.82 -1.85
C ARG A 110 -15.57 -11.88 -2.91
N SER A 111 -15.39 -13.12 -2.45
CA SER A 111 -15.55 -14.32 -3.26
C SER A 111 -16.99 -14.87 -3.17
N TYR A 112 -17.39 -15.58 -4.21
CA TYR A 112 -18.72 -16.18 -4.32
C TYR A 112 -18.61 -17.65 -4.69
N ARG A 113 -19.26 -18.52 -3.91
CA ARG A 113 -19.32 -19.97 -4.16
C ARG A 113 -20.78 -20.43 -4.17
N VAL A 114 -21.21 -21.03 -5.27
CA VAL A 114 -22.61 -21.40 -5.50
C VAL A 114 -22.71 -22.79 -6.09
N ASP A 115 -23.53 -23.67 -5.50
CA ASP A 115 -23.84 -24.99 -6.07
C ASP A 115 -24.63 -24.83 -7.37
N VAL A 116 -24.04 -25.22 -8.47
CA VAL A 116 -24.60 -25.09 -9.81
C VAL A 116 -25.01 -26.43 -10.46
N ARG A 117 -24.97 -27.52 -9.71
CA ARG A 117 -25.34 -28.84 -10.24
C ARG A 117 -26.69 -28.84 -10.92
N HIS A 118 -27.68 -28.10 -10.38
CA HIS A 118 -29.01 -28.01 -10.91
C HIS A 118 -29.11 -27.32 -12.28
N ALA A 119 -28.10 -26.52 -12.63
CA ALA A 119 -28.03 -25.77 -13.88
C ALA A 119 -27.04 -26.38 -14.89
N LEU A 120 -26.19 -27.31 -14.49
CA LEU A 120 -25.27 -28.04 -15.37
C LEU A 120 -25.98 -29.07 -16.23
N THR A 121 -25.52 -29.21 -17.48
CA THR A 121 -25.95 -30.25 -18.42
C THR A 121 -24.73 -31.03 -18.90
N ASP A 122 -24.93 -32.32 -19.18
CA ASP A 122 -23.87 -33.16 -19.75
C ASP A 122 -23.50 -32.65 -21.17
N GLY A 123 -22.20 -32.41 -21.40
CA GLY A 123 -21.69 -31.79 -22.62
C GLY A 123 -21.45 -30.28 -22.47
N ASP A 124 -21.79 -29.52 -23.50
CA ASP A 124 -21.51 -28.08 -23.56
C ASP A 124 -22.44 -27.31 -22.62
N ASN A 125 -21.84 -26.38 -21.84
CA ASN A 125 -22.51 -25.48 -20.94
C ASN A 125 -22.11 -24.05 -21.26
N GLU A 126 -23.07 -23.14 -21.23
CA GLU A 126 -22.84 -21.70 -21.43
C GLU A 126 -22.85 -20.96 -20.10
N LEU A 127 -21.76 -20.25 -19.78
CA LEU A 127 -21.64 -19.37 -18.61
C LEU A 127 -21.68 -17.92 -19.10
N VAL A 128 -22.56 -17.12 -18.51
CA VAL A 128 -22.76 -15.71 -18.83
C VAL A 128 -22.70 -14.90 -17.56
N VAL A 129 -21.85 -13.85 -17.54
CA VAL A 129 -21.76 -12.88 -16.46
C VAL A 129 -22.07 -11.50 -17.02
N THR A 130 -23.12 -10.87 -16.53
CA THR A 130 -23.54 -9.53 -16.95
C THR A 130 -23.33 -8.56 -15.81
N PHE A 131 -22.53 -7.51 -16.04
CA PHE A 131 -22.24 -6.47 -15.06
C PHE A 131 -23.09 -5.23 -15.34
N ALA A 132 -23.71 -4.70 -14.29
CA ALA A 132 -24.31 -3.37 -14.35
C ALA A 132 -23.23 -2.31 -14.58
N ALA A 133 -23.60 -1.22 -15.23
CA ALA A 133 -22.72 -0.08 -15.42
C ALA A 133 -22.41 0.58 -14.07
N PRO A 134 -21.12 0.65 -13.61
CA PRO A 134 -20.81 1.07 -12.25
C PRO A 134 -21.21 2.53 -11.95
N VAL A 135 -21.03 3.46 -12.89
CA VAL A 135 -21.37 4.87 -12.66
C VAL A 135 -22.90 5.07 -12.54
N PRO A 136 -23.74 4.64 -13.47
CA PRO A 136 -25.20 4.68 -13.29
C PRO A 136 -25.71 3.91 -12.07
N GLU A 137 -25.03 2.83 -11.67
CA GLU A 137 -25.45 2.05 -10.49
C GLU A 137 -25.27 2.85 -9.20
N VAL A 138 -24.10 3.51 -8.98
CA VAL A 138 -23.90 4.34 -7.79
C VAL A 138 -24.83 5.54 -7.78
N GLU A 139 -25.12 6.16 -8.92
CA GLU A 139 -26.09 7.26 -9.05
C GLU A 139 -27.53 6.79 -8.73
N SER A 140 -27.94 5.65 -9.24
CA SER A 140 -29.22 5.04 -8.93
C SER A 140 -29.38 4.71 -7.44
N ARG A 141 -28.30 4.30 -6.77
CA ARG A 141 -28.30 4.08 -5.32
C ARG A 141 -28.44 5.39 -4.55
N VAL A 142 -27.84 6.48 -5.01
CA VAL A 142 -28.08 7.83 -4.45
C VAL A 142 -29.54 8.22 -4.57
N GLU A 143 -30.19 7.97 -5.72
CA GLU A 143 -31.61 8.24 -5.89
C GLU A 143 -32.49 7.43 -4.93
N ARG A 144 -32.11 6.18 -4.66
CA ARG A 144 -32.87 5.26 -3.78
C ARG A 144 -32.65 5.54 -2.28
N HIS A 145 -31.41 5.85 -1.89
CA HIS A 145 -30.99 5.89 -0.49
C HIS A 145 -30.63 7.31 0.00
N GLY A 146 -30.51 8.28 -0.93
CA GLY A 146 -30.08 9.64 -0.64
C GLY A 146 -28.57 9.78 -0.60
N ALA A 147 -28.06 10.94 -1.02
CA ALA A 147 -26.62 11.23 -1.05
C ALA A 147 -26.01 11.21 0.35
N LEU A 148 -24.78 10.73 0.42
CA LEU A 148 -23.91 10.82 1.58
C LEU A 148 -22.69 11.68 1.24
N PRO A 149 -22.12 12.40 2.21
CA PRO A 149 -20.88 13.17 1.99
C PRO A 149 -19.72 12.25 1.61
N HIS A 150 -18.93 12.68 0.64
CA HIS A 150 -17.71 11.99 0.20
C HIS A 150 -16.79 13.00 -0.52
N VAL A 151 -15.52 12.66 -0.68
CA VAL A 151 -14.63 13.33 -1.62
C VAL A 151 -14.90 12.81 -3.05
N ASN A 152 -14.29 13.40 -4.07
CA ASN A 152 -14.54 13.06 -5.46
C ASN A 152 -15.93 13.45 -6.00
N HIS A 153 -16.11 13.28 -7.33
CA HIS A 153 -17.36 13.59 -8.00
C HIS A 153 -18.32 12.39 -8.06
N HIS A 154 -17.82 11.15 -8.12
CA HIS A 154 -18.64 9.96 -8.08
C HIS A 154 -19.02 9.55 -6.65
N PRO A 155 -20.25 9.14 -6.38
CA PRO A 155 -20.67 8.70 -5.05
C PRO A 155 -20.22 7.25 -4.76
N PHE A 156 -18.93 7.01 -4.77
CA PHE A 156 -18.30 5.70 -4.62
C PHE A 156 -18.70 4.97 -3.33
N THR A 157 -19.11 5.68 -2.30
CA THR A 157 -19.57 5.10 -1.02
C THR A 157 -20.85 4.30 -1.12
N MET A 158 -21.55 4.36 -2.26
CA MET A 158 -22.79 3.62 -2.52
C MET A 158 -22.57 2.18 -2.94
N LEU A 159 -21.35 1.74 -3.16
CA LEU A 159 -21.00 0.41 -3.64
C LEU A 159 -19.75 -0.11 -2.95
N ARG A 160 -19.65 -1.42 -2.72
CA ARG A 160 -18.42 -2.04 -2.24
C ARG A 160 -17.50 -2.33 -3.44
N LYS A 161 -16.80 -1.28 -3.86
CA LYS A 161 -15.86 -1.27 -4.98
C LYS A 161 -14.67 -0.39 -4.61
N SER A 162 -13.48 -0.65 -5.16
CA SER A 162 -12.32 0.22 -5.01
C SER A 162 -12.69 1.67 -5.30
N ALA A 163 -12.52 2.54 -4.30
CA ALA A 163 -12.84 3.96 -4.43
C ALA A 163 -11.93 4.64 -5.45
N GLY A 164 -10.66 4.20 -5.53
CA GLY A 164 -9.69 4.71 -6.50
C GLY A 164 -10.12 4.55 -7.96
N ASN A 165 -10.89 3.50 -8.29
CA ASN A 165 -11.39 3.31 -9.66
C ASN A 165 -12.39 4.37 -10.13
N PHE A 166 -12.98 5.13 -9.22
CA PHE A 166 -13.85 6.27 -9.53
C PHE A 166 -13.08 7.60 -9.63
N GLY A 167 -11.76 7.53 -9.84
CA GLY A 167 -10.85 8.65 -9.81
C GLY A 167 -10.47 9.07 -8.38
N TRP A 168 -9.30 9.64 -8.24
CA TRP A 168 -8.81 10.21 -6.98
C TRP A 168 -7.95 11.43 -7.28
N ASP A 169 -7.48 12.17 -6.25
CA ASP A 169 -6.59 13.31 -6.45
C ASP A 169 -5.16 12.92 -6.90
N TRP A 170 -4.95 11.62 -7.14
CA TRP A 170 -3.81 10.99 -7.80
C TRP A 170 -4.26 9.89 -8.78
N GLY A 171 -5.53 9.47 -8.78
CA GLY A 171 -6.05 8.30 -9.50
C GLY A 171 -6.77 8.66 -10.79
N VAL A 172 -6.58 7.81 -11.80
CA VAL A 172 -7.34 7.90 -13.07
C VAL A 172 -8.78 7.44 -12.86
N ASP A 173 -9.73 8.10 -13.52
CA ASP A 173 -11.14 7.72 -13.48
C ASP A 173 -11.44 6.69 -14.55
N VAL A 174 -11.45 5.43 -14.16
CA VAL A 174 -11.66 4.26 -15.04
C VAL A 174 -12.63 3.25 -14.42
N ALA A 175 -13.76 3.69 -13.95
CA ALA A 175 -14.75 2.83 -13.30
C ALA A 175 -14.91 1.47 -14.00
N THR A 176 -14.14 0.47 -13.57
CA THR A 176 -13.99 -0.84 -14.22
C THR A 176 -15.19 -1.74 -14.04
N SER A 177 -15.35 -2.72 -14.93
CA SER A 177 -16.25 -3.88 -14.80
C SER A 177 -15.55 -5.10 -15.34
N GLY A 178 -15.66 -6.24 -14.65
CA GLY A 178 -15.09 -7.49 -15.15
C GLY A 178 -15.01 -8.62 -14.13
N ILE A 179 -14.57 -9.76 -14.61
CA ILE A 179 -14.20 -10.91 -13.78
C ILE A 179 -12.73 -10.70 -13.42
N TRP A 180 -12.47 -9.94 -12.34
CA TRP A 180 -11.14 -9.43 -12.05
C TRP A 180 -10.24 -10.38 -11.26
N ARG A 181 -10.82 -11.47 -10.73
CA ARG A 181 -10.11 -12.58 -10.07
C ARG A 181 -10.56 -13.90 -10.69
N PRO A 182 -9.86 -15.02 -10.40
CA PRO A 182 -10.19 -16.32 -10.98
C PRO A 182 -11.66 -16.73 -10.83
N ILE A 183 -12.17 -17.42 -11.87
CA ILE A 183 -13.45 -18.09 -11.85
C ILE A 183 -13.27 -19.55 -12.30
N GLY A 184 -13.96 -20.48 -11.65
CA GLY A 184 -13.82 -21.90 -11.95
C GLY A 184 -14.93 -22.76 -11.38
N LEU A 185 -14.88 -24.05 -11.72
CA LEU A 185 -15.79 -25.07 -11.23
C LEU A 185 -15.04 -26.00 -10.26
N ASP A 186 -15.56 -26.13 -9.04
CA ASP A 186 -15.05 -27.01 -8.00
C ASP A 186 -16.03 -28.18 -7.79
N SER A 187 -15.60 -29.39 -8.16
CA SER A 187 -16.38 -30.61 -8.00
C SER A 187 -15.83 -31.42 -6.83
N TRP A 188 -16.66 -31.74 -5.85
CA TRP A 188 -16.23 -32.39 -4.63
C TRP A 188 -17.33 -33.25 -4.00
N SER A 189 -16.94 -34.18 -3.11
CA SER A 189 -17.81 -35.09 -2.37
C SER A 189 -17.44 -35.16 -0.91
N GLY A 190 -18.37 -35.58 -0.07
CA GLY A 190 -18.16 -35.84 1.34
C GLY A 190 -17.94 -34.55 2.14
N VAL A 191 -16.68 -34.19 2.39
CA VAL A 191 -16.30 -33.03 3.20
C VAL A 191 -15.14 -32.27 2.55
N ARG A 192 -15.12 -30.94 2.67
CA ARG A 192 -13.98 -30.10 2.27
C ARG A 192 -13.62 -29.10 3.37
N ILE A 193 -12.40 -28.58 3.30
CA ILE A 193 -12.00 -27.41 4.08
C ILE A 193 -12.61 -26.16 3.41
N ALA A 194 -13.46 -25.47 4.15
CA ALA A 194 -14.08 -24.23 3.66
C ALA A 194 -13.13 -23.04 3.87
N SER A 195 -12.53 -22.93 5.06
CA SER A 195 -11.53 -21.92 5.38
C SER A 195 -10.62 -22.39 6.53
N VAL A 196 -9.46 -21.76 6.66
CA VAL A 196 -8.55 -21.94 7.80
C VAL A 196 -8.04 -20.58 8.26
N ARG A 197 -8.11 -20.34 9.56
CA ARG A 197 -7.47 -19.20 10.23
C ARG A 197 -6.35 -19.72 11.14
N PRO A 198 -5.08 -19.60 10.73
CA PRO A 198 -3.93 -20.08 11.50
C PRO A 198 -3.42 -18.96 12.41
N LEU A 199 -4.03 -18.81 13.56
CA LEU A 199 -3.64 -17.79 14.52
C LEU A 199 -2.38 -18.22 15.27
N VAL A 200 -1.39 -17.35 15.34
CA VAL A 200 -0.12 -17.62 15.99
C VAL A 200 0.04 -16.83 17.28
N ASP A 201 0.71 -17.45 18.24
CA ASP A 201 1.15 -16.83 19.48
C ASP A 201 2.51 -17.42 19.90
N VAL A 202 3.12 -16.84 20.93
CA VAL A 202 4.38 -17.29 21.51
C VAL A 202 4.21 -17.42 23.01
N THR A 203 4.55 -18.59 23.54
CA THR A 203 4.49 -18.91 24.96
C THR A 203 5.86 -19.40 25.46
N ASP A 204 5.96 -19.67 26.76
CA ASP A 204 7.15 -20.30 27.35
C ASP A 204 7.42 -21.72 26.80
N GLU A 205 6.42 -22.34 26.16
CA GLU A 205 6.53 -23.68 25.55
C GLU A 205 7.02 -23.64 24.09
N GLY A 206 7.08 -22.45 23.48
CA GLY A 206 7.47 -22.23 22.10
C GLY A 206 6.43 -21.46 21.29
N GLY A 207 6.48 -21.59 19.96
CA GLY A 207 5.48 -21.07 19.05
C GLY A 207 4.20 -21.89 19.13
N VAL A 208 3.06 -21.22 19.23
CA VAL A 208 1.73 -21.84 19.27
C VAL A 208 0.97 -21.47 18.03
N LEU A 209 0.44 -22.47 17.32
CA LEU A 209 -0.51 -22.28 16.23
C LEU A 209 -1.87 -22.79 16.66
N ASP A 210 -2.87 -21.92 16.71
CA ASP A 210 -4.29 -22.24 16.84
C ASP A 210 -4.93 -22.20 15.44
N ALA A 211 -5.13 -23.38 14.85
CA ALA A 211 -5.81 -23.51 13.57
C ALA A 211 -7.31 -23.65 13.77
N HIS A 212 -8.06 -22.61 13.35
CA HIS A 212 -9.52 -22.66 13.29
C HIS A 212 -9.92 -23.10 11.89
N VAL A 213 -10.38 -24.34 11.77
CA VAL A 213 -10.74 -24.98 10.50
C VAL A 213 -12.25 -25.01 10.35
N GLU A 214 -12.75 -24.43 9.29
CA GLU A 214 -14.15 -24.54 8.89
C GLU A 214 -14.31 -25.65 7.86
N LEU A 215 -15.31 -26.50 8.08
CA LEU A 215 -15.63 -27.63 7.23
C LEU A 215 -17.01 -27.46 6.58
N GLU A 216 -17.08 -27.80 5.32
CA GLU A 216 -18.35 -27.89 4.59
C GLU A 216 -18.60 -29.35 4.17
N TRP A 217 -19.84 -29.81 4.37
CA TRP A 217 -20.25 -31.17 4.05
C TRP A 217 -21.18 -31.20 2.84
N ALA A 218 -20.86 -32.04 1.88
CA ALA A 218 -21.80 -32.32 0.80
C ALA A 218 -22.98 -33.09 1.36
N THR A 219 -24.17 -32.52 1.30
CA THR A 219 -25.41 -33.22 1.66
C THR A 219 -26.08 -33.66 0.37
N PRO A 220 -26.16 -34.94 0.06
CA PRO A 220 -26.84 -35.42 -1.15
C PRO A 220 -28.26 -34.88 -1.23
N GLY A 221 -28.58 -34.06 -2.24
CA GLY A 221 -29.91 -33.60 -2.55
C GLY A 221 -30.50 -32.46 -1.71
N ALA A 222 -29.73 -31.80 -0.84
CA ALA A 222 -30.17 -30.57 -0.19
C ALA A 222 -30.04 -29.37 -1.15
N PRO A 223 -31.07 -28.48 -1.25
CA PRO A 223 -30.89 -27.21 -1.97
C PRO A 223 -29.82 -26.39 -1.27
N ALA A 224 -28.94 -25.74 -2.05
CA ALA A 224 -27.88 -24.89 -1.55
C ALA A 224 -28.44 -23.83 -0.59
N ALA A 225 -27.87 -23.75 0.63
CA ALA A 225 -28.03 -22.58 1.46
C ALA A 225 -27.24 -21.45 0.79
N SER A 226 -27.91 -20.40 0.33
CA SER A 226 -27.23 -19.20 -0.15
C SER A 226 -26.34 -18.67 0.98
N SER A 227 -25.14 -18.20 0.67
CA SER A 227 -24.15 -17.68 1.62
C SER A 227 -24.65 -16.57 2.56
N ALA A 228 -25.84 -16.06 2.33
CA ALA A 228 -26.56 -15.11 3.17
C ALA A 228 -27.24 -15.75 4.40
N ALA A 229 -27.39 -17.08 4.47
CA ALA A 229 -28.18 -17.75 5.51
C ALA A 229 -27.34 -18.39 6.64
N ALA A 230 -26.01 -18.41 6.55
CA ALA A 230 -25.16 -19.04 7.55
C ALA A 230 -25.02 -18.23 8.86
N ALA A 231 -25.48 -17.00 8.90
CA ALA A 231 -25.38 -16.13 10.09
C ALA A 231 -26.52 -16.27 11.11
N ALA A 232 -27.55 -17.12 10.89
CA ALA A 232 -28.78 -17.17 11.68
C ALA A 232 -29.09 -18.51 12.36
N ALA A 233 -28.13 -19.41 12.59
CA ALA A 233 -28.37 -20.66 13.31
C ALA A 233 -28.21 -20.52 14.82
N GLY A 234 -29.23 -19.97 15.48
CA GLY A 234 -29.34 -19.93 16.93
C GLY A 234 -29.60 -21.32 17.53
N THR A 235 -29.03 -21.52 18.71
CA THR A 235 -29.09 -22.70 19.58
C THR A 235 -30.49 -23.22 19.79
N GLY A 236 -30.77 -24.40 19.26
CA GLY A 236 -31.98 -25.17 19.55
C GLY A 236 -31.63 -26.50 20.21
N THR A 237 -31.88 -26.64 21.52
CA THR A 237 -31.82 -27.89 22.25
C THR A 237 -33.08 -28.74 22.00
N GLY A 238 -32.92 -29.80 21.20
CA GLY A 238 -33.98 -30.77 20.95
C GLY A 238 -33.58 -32.16 21.49
N THR A 239 -34.29 -32.62 22.49
CA THR A 239 -34.22 -34.00 23.01
C THR A 239 -35.08 -34.91 22.11
N GLY A 240 -34.49 -35.84 21.41
CA GLY A 240 -35.16 -36.86 20.62
C GLY A 240 -34.58 -38.25 20.91
N THR A 241 -35.45 -39.15 21.25
CA THR A 241 -35.25 -40.52 21.70
C THR A 241 -34.85 -41.46 20.54
N GLY A 242 -33.89 -42.32 20.87
CA GLY A 242 -33.23 -43.43 20.17
C GLY A 242 -33.84 -44.07 18.95
N THR A 243 -33.01 -44.23 17.97
CA THR A 243 -32.93 -45.29 16.97
C THR A 243 -31.47 -45.66 16.80
N GLU A 244 -31.13 -46.93 16.68
CA GLU A 244 -29.78 -47.43 16.42
C GLU A 244 -29.21 -46.76 15.16
N THR A 245 -28.33 -45.82 15.36
CA THR A 245 -27.56 -45.20 14.29
C THR A 245 -26.32 -46.07 14.06
N THR A 246 -26.20 -46.64 12.91
CA THR A 246 -24.89 -46.94 12.32
C THR A 246 -24.12 -45.65 12.32
N THR A 247 -23.14 -45.52 13.23
CA THR A 247 -22.26 -44.34 13.27
C THR A 247 -21.53 -44.29 11.94
N ALA A 248 -21.85 -43.27 11.13
CA ALA A 248 -21.01 -42.93 9.97
C ALA A 248 -19.56 -42.79 10.42
N PRO A 249 -18.57 -43.22 9.63
CA PRO A 249 -17.16 -43.12 10.04
C PRO A 249 -16.80 -41.66 10.34
N GLU A 250 -16.09 -41.48 11.46
CA GLU A 250 -15.52 -40.18 11.81
C GLU A 250 -14.43 -39.82 10.80
N THR A 251 -14.34 -38.57 10.46
CA THR A 251 -13.31 -38.00 9.58
C THR A 251 -12.21 -37.35 10.42
N GLU A 252 -10.95 -37.63 10.12
CA GLU A 252 -9.82 -37.01 10.83
C GLU A 252 -9.42 -35.71 10.20
N VAL A 253 -9.39 -34.61 10.99
CA VAL A 253 -8.78 -33.31 10.61
C VAL A 253 -7.40 -33.23 11.24
N THR A 254 -6.39 -32.94 10.44
CA THR A 254 -5.00 -32.86 10.88
C THR A 254 -4.38 -31.54 10.51
N VAL A 255 -3.65 -30.95 11.45
CA VAL A 255 -2.78 -29.77 11.24
C VAL A 255 -1.34 -30.20 11.45
N LEU A 256 -0.48 -29.86 10.50
CA LEU A 256 0.96 -30.12 10.51
C LEU A 256 1.73 -28.82 10.37
N VAL A 257 2.69 -28.57 11.27
CA VAL A 257 3.60 -27.42 11.24
C VAL A 257 4.99 -27.93 11.56
N ASP A 258 5.96 -27.82 10.67
CA ASP A 258 7.36 -28.19 10.88
C ASP A 258 7.55 -29.57 11.54
N GLY A 259 6.76 -30.56 11.10
CA GLY A 259 6.79 -31.91 11.64
C GLY A 259 5.98 -32.11 12.94
N HIS A 260 5.50 -31.09 13.59
CA HIS A 260 4.60 -31.17 14.74
C HIS A 260 3.16 -31.28 14.27
N ARG A 261 2.39 -32.14 14.93
CA ARG A 261 1.05 -32.54 14.48
C ARG A 261 0.01 -32.45 15.60
N ALA A 262 -1.16 -31.95 15.28
CA ALA A 262 -2.39 -32.15 16.04
C ALA A 262 -3.47 -32.74 15.14
N SER A 263 -4.31 -33.60 15.65
CA SER A 263 -5.46 -34.14 14.92
C SER A 263 -6.66 -34.38 15.81
N SER A 264 -7.85 -34.32 15.20
CA SER A 264 -9.14 -34.59 15.84
C SER A 264 -10.04 -35.38 14.91
N ALA A 265 -10.70 -36.41 15.44
CA ALA A 265 -11.78 -37.07 14.74
C ALA A 265 -13.06 -36.22 14.87
N VAL A 266 -13.75 -36.00 13.77
CA VAL A 266 -14.97 -35.21 13.70
C VAL A 266 -16.12 -36.03 13.13
N ALA A 267 -17.29 -35.90 13.74
CA ALA A 267 -18.50 -36.53 13.27
C ALA A 267 -18.99 -35.84 11.98
N PRO A 268 -19.67 -36.54 11.07
CA PRO A 268 -20.34 -35.95 9.93
C PRO A 268 -21.25 -34.77 10.32
N GLY A 269 -21.15 -33.65 9.59
CA GLY A 269 -21.89 -32.42 9.88
C GLY A 269 -21.23 -31.48 10.86
N THR A 270 -20.05 -31.79 11.41
CA THR A 270 -19.24 -30.85 12.21
C THR A 270 -18.69 -29.78 11.28
N THR A 271 -19.04 -28.52 11.54
CA THR A 271 -18.67 -27.39 10.68
C THR A 271 -17.44 -26.62 11.14
N GLN A 272 -16.97 -26.83 12.40
CA GLN A 272 -15.84 -26.11 12.96
C GLN A 272 -14.99 -27.03 13.82
N VAL A 273 -13.69 -26.94 13.67
CA VAL A 273 -12.68 -27.64 14.45
C VAL A 273 -11.56 -26.69 14.80
N GLN A 274 -11.15 -26.68 16.05
CA GLN A 274 -9.96 -25.96 16.51
C GLN A 274 -8.89 -26.98 16.91
N LEU A 275 -7.69 -26.80 16.40
CA LEU A 275 -6.53 -27.64 16.67
C LEU A 275 -5.33 -26.78 17.04
N THR A 276 -4.73 -27.05 18.20
CA THR A 276 -3.55 -26.35 18.67
C THR A 276 -2.30 -27.18 18.41
N VAL A 277 -1.31 -26.60 17.76
CA VAL A 277 0.03 -27.18 17.56
C VAL A 277 1.06 -26.34 18.28
N VAL A 278 1.87 -26.94 19.13
CA VAL A 278 3.02 -26.31 19.77
C VAL A 278 4.27 -26.71 19.01
N VAL A 279 5.07 -25.73 18.63
CA VAL A 279 6.40 -25.91 18.01
C VAL A 279 7.44 -25.48 19.04
N PRO A 280 8.00 -26.42 19.81
CA PRO A 280 9.05 -26.10 20.77
C PRO A 280 10.27 -25.49 20.07
N ASP A 281 10.92 -24.54 20.71
CA ASP A 281 12.12 -23.86 20.17
C ASP A 281 11.90 -23.16 18.81
N ALA A 282 10.64 -22.78 18.48
CA ALA A 282 10.36 -22.02 17.28
C ALA A 282 11.16 -20.71 17.25
N GLU A 283 11.87 -20.47 16.15
CA GLU A 283 12.50 -19.18 15.90
C GLU A 283 11.42 -18.13 15.64
N LEU A 284 11.55 -16.96 16.28
CA LEU A 284 10.57 -15.90 16.15
C LEU A 284 10.75 -15.11 14.87
N TRP A 285 9.62 -14.80 14.23
CA TRP A 285 9.58 -13.84 13.14
C TRP A 285 9.72 -12.41 13.66
N TRP A 286 10.60 -11.63 13.05
CA TRP A 286 10.88 -10.25 13.41
C TRP A 286 10.71 -9.31 12.23
N PRO A 287 10.30 -8.06 12.46
CA PRO A 287 10.36 -7.04 11.42
C PRO A 287 11.81 -6.73 11.05
N ARG A 288 11.98 -6.22 9.85
CA ARG A 288 13.27 -5.78 9.31
C ARG A 288 14.04 -4.91 10.30
N GLY A 289 15.30 -5.24 10.52
CA GLY A 289 16.17 -4.54 11.48
C GLY A 289 16.00 -4.95 12.94
N HIS A 290 15.16 -5.97 13.24
CA HIS A 290 14.95 -6.51 14.59
C HIS A 290 15.34 -7.98 14.74
N GLY A 291 15.49 -8.71 13.66
CA GLY A 291 15.84 -10.13 13.64
C GLY A 291 15.57 -10.78 12.29
N ALA A 292 15.52 -12.09 12.28
CA ALA A 292 15.24 -12.90 11.10
C ALA A 292 13.71 -13.04 10.84
N GLN A 293 13.36 -13.54 9.64
CA GLN A 293 11.98 -13.77 9.18
C GLN A 293 11.70 -15.25 8.92
N PRO A 294 11.82 -16.14 9.94
CA PRO A 294 11.50 -17.55 9.74
C PRO A 294 10.01 -17.73 9.46
N LEU A 295 9.70 -18.48 8.40
CA LEU A 295 8.34 -18.83 8.01
C LEU A 295 8.20 -20.35 7.99
N TYR A 296 7.20 -20.85 8.70
CA TYR A 296 6.94 -22.27 8.90
C TYR A 296 5.81 -22.73 7.99
N PRO A 297 6.01 -23.79 7.19
CA PRO A 297 4.92 -24.33 6.38
C PRO A 297 3.85 -24.97 7.28
N VAL A 298 2.60 -24.65 6.97
CA VAL A 298 1.42 -25.22 7.61
C VAL A 298 0.62 -25.98 6.57
N THR A 299 0.26 -27.23 6.90
CA THR A 299 -0.65 -28.04 6.08
C THR A 299 -1.82 -28.48 6.93
N VAL A 300 -3.04 -28.24 6.45
CA VAL A 300 -4.27 -28.76 7.05
C VAL A 300 -4.88 -29.77 6.10
N THR A 301 -5.16 -30.97 6.60
CA THR A 301 -5.77 -32.04 5.81
C THR A 301 -7.03 -32.57 6.48
N VAL A 302 -7.97 -33.00 5.66
CA VAL A 302 -9.18 -33.71 6.09
C VAL A 302 -9.14 -35.09 5.47
N GLY A 303 -9.27 -36.16 6.29
CA GLY A 303 -9.35 -37.51 5.79
C GLY A 303 -10.59 -37.73 4.92
N SER A 304 -10.49 -38.67 3.98
CA SER A 304 -11.67 -39.07 3.20
C SER A 304 -12.69 -39.78 4.09
N SER A 305 -13.96 -39.45 3.91
CA SER A 305 -15.06 -40.16 4.58
C SER A 305 -15.28 -41.59 4.07
N SER A 306 -14.59 -41.96 2.99
CA SER A 306 -14.67 -43.26 2.32
C SER A 306 -13.29 -43.67 1.80
N GLU A 307 -12.91 -45.00 1.92
CA GLU A 307 -11.67 -45.52 1.33
C GLU A 307 -11.65 -45.47 -0.21
N THR A 308 -12.80 -45.23 -0.84
CA THR A 308 -12.94 -45.18 -2.31
C THR A 308 -12.96 -43.77 -2.89
N GLU A 309 -13.07 -42.73 -2.06
CA GLU A 309 -13.06 -41.34 -2.48
C GLU A 309 -11.67 -40.72 -2.35
N PRO A 310 -11.23 -39.87 -3.29
CA PRO A 310 -9.99 -39.15 -3.14
C PRO A 310 -10.06 -38.24 -1.91
N ALA A 311 -8.96 -38.12 -1.19
CA ALA A 311 -8.88 -37.16 -0.08
C ALA A 311 -9.09 -35.73 -0.61
N PRO A 312 -9.79 -34.88 0.15
CA PRO A 312 -9.89 -33.48 -0.16
C PRO A 312 -8.52 -32.80 -0.32
N GLU A 313 -8.44 -31.74 -1.10
CA GLU A 313 -7.20 -30.98 -1.21
C GLU A 313 -6.77 -30.42 0.13
N PRO A 314 -5.47 -30.50 0.47
CA PRO A 314 -4.95 -29.86 1.67
C PRO A 314 -5.04 -28.35 1.53
N TRP A 315 -5.27 -27.67 2.64
CA TRP A 315 -4.99 -26.26 2.73
C TRP A 315 -3.54 -26.05 3.15
N GLU A 316 -2.85 -25.15 2.45
CA GLU A 316 -1.42 -24.88 2.67
C GLU A 316 -1.15 -23.39 2.83
N ALA A 317 -0.26 -23.04 3.76
CA ALA A 317 0.20 -21.68 4.00
C ALA A 317 1.57 -21.68 4.68
N ARG A 318 2.10 -20.49 4.92
CA ARG A 318 3.24 -20.26 5.80
C ARG A 318 2.83 -19.33 6.92
N VAL A 319 3.38 -19.51 8.13
CA VAL A 319 3.16 -18.62 9.27
C VAL A 319 4.50 -18.27 9.91
N GLY A 320 4.57 -17.09 10.54
CA GLY A 320 5.70 -16.69 11.35
C GLY A 320 5.27 -16.51 12.82
N PHE A 321 5.92 -17.19 13.75
CA PHE A 321 5.59 -17.07 15.17
C PHE A 321 6.06 -15.74 15.73
N ARG A 322 5.14 -14.97 16.23
CA ARG A 322 5.38 -13.64 16.84
C ARG A 322 4.19 -13.22 17.67
N THR A 323 4.41 -12.26 18.56
CA THR A 323 3.37 -11.50 19.24
C THR A 323 3.33 -10.08 18.72
N VAL A 324 2.16 -9.45 18.71
CA VAL A 324 1.97 -8.04 18.31
C VAL A 324 1.17 -7.34 19.40
N ALA A 325 1.58 -6.13 19.74
CA ALA A 325 0.86 -5.28 20.66
C ALA A 325 0.90 -3.82 20.19
N LEU A 326 -0.15 -3.09 20.50
CA LEU A 326 -0.26 -1.64 20.31
C LEU A 326 -0.50 -1.00 21.67
N ASP A 327 0.44 -0.16 22.12
CA ASP A 327 0.27 0.61 23.35
C ASP A 327 -0.24 2.01 23.01
N THR A 328 -1.42 2.32 23.55
CA THR A 328 -2.10 3.61 23.44
C THR A 328 -2.46 4.17 24.82
N ALA A 329 -1.92 3.58 25.91
CA ALA A 329 -2.18 4.02 27.27
C ALA A 329 -1.60 5.43 27.48
N PRO A 330 -2.43 6.42 27.89
CA PRO A 330 -1.98 7.82 28.01
C PRO A 330 -0.80 7.97 28.98
N ASP A 331 0.20 8.75 28.55
CA ASP A 331 1.31 9.22 29.37
C ASP A 331 1.17 10.73 29.68
N GLU A 332 2.23 11.36 30.18
CA GLU A 332 2.23 12.81 30.49
C GLU A 332 2.12 13.71 29.24
N HIS A 333 2.25 13.16 28.05
CA HIS A 333 2.21 13.86 26.76
C HIS A 333 0.97 13.52 25.90
N GLY A 334 0.08 12.66 26.38
CA GLY A 334 -1.10 12.19 25.67
C GLY A 334 -1.08 10.69 25.40
N ALA A 335 -1.93 10.21 24.49
CA ALA A 335 -1.98 8.80 24.11
C ALA A 335 -0.88 8.48 23.07
N PRO A 336 0.08 7.59 23.36
CA PRO A 336 1.06 7.16 22.36
C PRO A 336 0.43 6.25 21.31
N PHE A 337 1.22 5.92 20.28
CA PHE A 337 0.91 4.87 19.31
C PHE A 337 2.17 4.02 19.12
N VAL A 338 2.41 3.09 20.06
CA VAL A 338 3.63 2.28 20.08
C VAL A 338 3.32 0.87 19.62
N LEU A 339 3.71 0.57 18.39
CA LEU A 339 3.64 -0.78 17.86
C LEU A 339 4.82 -1.59 18.38
N SER A 340 4.52 -2.78 18.94
CA SER A 340 5.54 -3.71 19.44
C SER A 340 5.40 -5.07 18.80
N VAL A 341 6.53 -5.70 18.44
CA VAL A 341 6.59 -7.08 17.99
C VAL A 341 7.49 -7.86 18.95
N ASN A 342 7.01 -9.00 19.43
CA ASN A 342 7.70 -9.84 20.42
C ASN A 342 8.13 -9.04 21.67
N GLY A 343 7.25 -8.13 22.11
CA GLY A 343 7.50 -7.27 23.26
C GLY A 343 8.52 -6.14 23.03
N ARG A 344 9.04 -5.96 21.78
CA ARG A 344 10.00 -4.91 21.45
C ARG A 344 9.30 -3.80 20.65
N PRO A 345 9.34 -2.54 21.10
CA PRO A 345 8.87 -1.40 20.33
C PRO A 345 9.58 -1.26 18.98
N VAL A 346 8.83 -0.90 17.94
CA VAL A 346 9.32 -0.68 16.60
C VAL A 346 9.21 0.80 16.26
N GLN A 347 10.35 1.45 15.96
CA GLN A 347 10.33 2.77 15.34
C GLN A 347 9.89 2.61 13.87
N VAL A 348 8.69 3.02 13.58
CA VAL A 348 8.10 2.85 12.23
C VAL A 348 8.70 3.87 11.25
N ARG A 349 9.10 3.37 10.09
CA ARG A 349 9.59 4.11 8.92
C ARG A 349 8.87 3.53 7.71
N GLY A 350 7.83 4.18 7.26
CA GLY A 350 6.93 3.58 6.31
C GLY A 350 6.44 4.49 5.22
N ALA A 351 5.66 3.90 4.33
CA ALA A 351 4.88 4.60 3.32
C ALA A 351 3.48 4.00 3.20
N ASN A 352 2.54 4.81 2.72
CA ASN A 352 1.23 4.35 2.32
C ASN A 352 1.35 3.63 0.97
N TRP A 353 0.60 2.55 0.84
CA TRP A 353 0.43 1.76 -0.37
C TRP A 353 -0.95 2.04 -0.95
N ILE A 354 -1.01 2.41 -2.23
CA ILE A 354 -2.22 2.41 -3.05
C ILE A 354 -2.13 1.26 -4.08
N PRO A 355 -3.19 0.85 -4.77
CA PRO A 355 -3.07 -0.09 -5.88
C PRO A 355 -1.95 0.36 -6.86
N ASP A 356 -1.07 -0.56 -7.25
CA ASP A 356 0.10 -0.22 -8.10
C ASP A 356 -0.23 -0.21 -9.61
N HIS A 357 -1.50 -0.41 -9.95
CA HIS A 357 -2.04 -0.30 -11.29
C HIS A 357 -3.55 -0.05 -11.25
N ALA A 358 -4.06 0.89 -12.04
CA ALA A 358 -5.50 1.19 -12.10
C ALA A 358 -6.33 -0.02 -12.60
N PHE A 359 -5.76 -0.84 -13.46
CA PHE A 359 -6.32 -2.13 -13.84
C PHE A 359 -5.71 -3.23 -12.97
N LEU A 360 -6.41 -3.63 -11.92
CA LEU A 360 -5.93 -4.59 -10.92
C LEU A 360 -5.52 -5.95 -11.51
N THR A 361 -6.03 -6.29 -12.68
CA THR A 361 -5.70 -7.53 -13.42
C THR A 361 -4.31 -7.52 -14.05
N GLU A 362 -3.69 -6.34 -14.15
CA GLU A 362 -2.30 -6.18 -14.64
C GLU A 362 -1.25 -6.34 -13.52
N MET A 363 -1.70 -6.52 -12.28
CA MET A 363 -0.80 -6.80 -11.16
C MET A 363 -0.25 -8.22 -11.22
N THR A 364 1.07 -8.34 -11.12
CA THR A 364 1.77 -9.63 -11.11
C THR A 364 2.52 -9.86 -9.79
N PRO A 365 2.82 -11.12 -9.43
CA PRO A 365 3.65 -11.42 -8.26
C PRO A 365 5.01 -10.73 -8.30
N GLU A 366 5.59 -10.58 -9.49
CA GLU A 366 6.88 -9.88 -9.70
C GLU A 366 6.77 -8.41 -9.40
N ARG A 367 5.67 -7.75 -9.82
CA ARG A 367 5.43 -6.33 -9.57
C ARG A 367 5.28 -6.05 -8.07
N TYR A 368 4.55 -6.88 -7.34
CA TYR A 368 4.47 -6.79 -5.88
C TYR A 368 5.85 -6.92 -5.22
N ARG A 369 6.65 -7.92 -5.61
CA ARG A 369 8.01 -8.11 -5.07
C ARG A 369 8.92 -6.92 -5.35
N LEU A 370 8.83 -6.33 -6.56
CA LEU A 370 9.62 -5.15 -6.92
C LEU A 370 9.25 -3.95 -6.03
N ARG A 371 7.97 -3.69 -5.78
CA ARG A 371 7.55 -2.59 -4.91
C ARG A 371 7.94 -2.81 -3.45
N VAL A 372 7.84 -4.03 -2.95
CA VAL A 372 8.35 -4.35 -1.60
C VAL A 372 9.87 -4.20 -1.54
N ALA A 373 10.59 -4.54 -2.61
CA ALA A 373 12.02 -4.28 -2.70
C ALA A 373 12.34 -2.78 -2.71
N ASP A 374 11.56 -1.95 -3.44
CA ASP A 374 11.69 -0.50 -3.42
C ASP A 374 11.51 0.07 -2.01
N ALA A 375 10.55 -0.44 -1.25
CA ALA A 375 10.34 -0.05 0.14
C ALA A 375 11.53 -0.47 1.03
N THR A 376 12.00 -1.71 0.92
CA THR A 376 13.13 -2.20 1.73
C THR A 376 14.45 -1.53 1.38
N ASP A 377 14.69 -1.23 0.12
CA ASP A 377 15.87 -0.50 -0.35
C ASP A 377 15.86 0.96 0.14
N ALA A 378 14.67 1.53 0.36
CA ALA A 378 14.49 2.83 1.00
C ALA A 378 14.50 2.76 2.54
N ASN A 379 14.93 1.66 3.15
CA ASN A 379 14.98 1.44 4.60
C ASN A 379 13.61 1.48 5.31
N MET A 380 12.53 1.27 4.58
CA MET A 380 11.19 1.16 5.16
C MET A 380 11.02 -0.18 5.87
N ASN A 381 10.22 -0.17 6.94
CA ASN A 381 9.86 -1.36 7.71
C ASN A 381 8.33 -1.54 7.86
N LEU A 382 7.54 -0.66 7.25
CA LEU A 382 6.08 -0.76 7.25
C LEU A 382 5.50 -0.21 5.95
N LEU A 383 4.47 -0.91 5.44
CA LEU A 383 3.55 -0.41 4.42
C LEU A 383 2.13 -0.36 4.99
N ARG A 384 1.44 0.75 4.80
CA ARG A 384 0.00 0.86 5.11
C ARG A 384 -0.80 0.70 3.83
N VAL A 385 -1.58 -0.38 3.73
CA VAL A 385 -2.53 -0.60 2.63
C VAL A 385 -3.75 0.27 2.87
N TRP A 386 -3.89 1.30 2.05
CA TRP A 386 -4.89 2.34 2.17
C TRP A 386 -6.31 1.86 1.86
N GLY A 387 -7.30 2.39 2.61
CA GLY A 387 -8.69 1.93 2.58
C GLY A 387 -9.52 2.29 1.35
N GLY A 388 -8.99 3.06 0.39
CA GLY A 388 -9.67 3.35 -0.88
C GLY A 388 -9.29 2.42 -2.03
N GLY A 389 -8.37 1.47 -1.78
CA GLY A 389 -7.91 0.47 -2.74
C GLY A 389 -8.66 -0.84 -2.64
N VAL A 390 -7.91 -1.93 -2.53
CA VAL A 390 -8.40 -3.31 -2.40
C VAL A 390 -7.65 -4.06 -1.31
N TYR A 391 -8.20 -5.17 -0.81
CA TYR A 391 -7.39 -6.17 -0.12
C TYR A 391 -6.53 -6.88 -1.17
N GLU A 392 -5.24 -6.62 -1.14
CA GLU A 392 -4.29 -7.04 -2.17
C GLU A 392 -4.20 -8.58 -2.29
N SER A 393 -3.52 -9.05 -3.34
CA SER A 393 -3.16 -10.45 -3.50
C SER A 393 -2.25 -10.92 -2.35
N HIS A 394 -2.28 -12.21 -2.03
CA HIS A 394 -1.33 -12.82 -1.11
C HIS A 394 0.14 -12.51 -1.48
N ASP A 395 0.42 -12.25 -2.75
CA ASP A 395 1.79 -11.95 -3.22
C ASP A 395 2.40 -10.73 -2.55
N LEU A 396 1.60 -9.67 -2.27
CA LEU A 396 2.08 -8.51 -1.51
C LEU A 396 2.47 -8.92 -0.09
N TYR A 397 1.56 -9.61 0.60
CA TYR A 397 1.77 -9.97 2.00
C TYR A 397 2.86 -11.04 2.15
N ASP A 398 2.96 -12.02 1.24
CA ASP A 398 4.02 -13.01 1.20
C ASP A 398 5.40 -12.35 1.01
N ALA A 399 5.49 -11.35 0.12
CA ALA A 399 6.71 -10.55 -0.06
C ALA A 399 7.05 -9.75 1.21
N CYS A 400 6.05 -9.17 1.88
CA CYS A 400 6.24 -8.48 3.15
C CYS A 400 6.65 -9.43 4.28
N ASP A 401 6.05 -10.64 4.37
CA ASP A 401 6.41 -11.68 5.32
C ASP A 401 7.88 -12.09 5.19
N GLU A 402 8.35 -12.28 3.95
CA GLU A 402 9.73 -12.66 3.61
C GLU A 402 10.74 -11.53 3.87
N ALA A 403 10.34 -10.29 3.60
CA ALA A 403 11.21 -9.12 3.75
C ALA A 403 11.23 -8.52 5.16
N GLY A 404 10.30 -8.93 6.03
CA GLY A 404 10.11 -8.35 7.36
C GLY A 404 9.50 -6.94 7.32
N VAL A 405 8.73 -6.62 6.29
CA VAL A 405 7.99 -5.36 6.17
C VAL A 405 6.65 -5.53 6.87
N LEU A 406 6.39 -4.74 7.88
CA LEU A 406 5.11 -4.73 8.58
C LEU A 406 4.00 -4.23 7.67
N VAL A 407 2.80 -4.77 7.82
CA VAL A 407 1.61 -4.32 7.10
C VAL A 407 0.59 -3.78 8.09
N TRP A 408 0.17 -2.57 7.84
CA TRP A 408 -1.02 -1.94 8.41
C TRP A 408 -2.13 -2.05 7.37
N GLN A 409 -3.19 -2.78 7.66
CA GLN A 409 -4.31 -2.98 6.74
C GLN A 409 -5.51 -2.16 7.12
N ASP A 410 -5.91 -1.24 6.25
CA ASP A 410 -7.21 -0.59 6.37
C ASP A 410 -8.33 -1.53 5.90
N PHE A 411 -9.45 -1.55 6.60
CA PHE A 411 -10.70 -1.95 5.98
C PHE A 411 -11.09 -0.92 4.93
N LEU A 412 -11.79 -1.38 3.87
CA LEU A 412 -11.96 -0.58 2.67
C LEU A 412 -13.01 0.53 2.83
N PHE A 413 -12.66 1.53 3.61
CA PHE A 413 -13.40 2.77 3.83
C PHE A 413 -12.42 3.95 3.75
N ALA A 414 -12.71 4.92 2.89
CA ALA A 414 -11.88 6.11 2.73
C ALA A 414 -12.73 7.35 2.46
N CYS A 415 -12.41 8.45 3.12
CA CYS A 415 -12.81 9.82 2.80
C CYS A 415 -14.29 9.99 2.41
N GLY A 416 -15.18 9.22 3.05
CA GLY A 416 -16.62 9.23 2.76
C GLY A 416 -17.45 8.74 3.93
N ALA A 417 -18.70 9.14 3.95
CA ALA A 417 -19.72 8.58 4.83
C ALA A 417 -20.37 7.37 4.16
N TYR A 418 -20.53 6.29 4.91
CA TYR A 418 -21.09 5.03 4.42
C TYR A 418 -22.42 4.73 5.13
N ALA A 419 -23.36 4.19 4.38
CA ALA A 419 -24.67 3.79 4.91
C ALA A 419 -24.53 2.57 5.84
N GLU A 420 -25.32 2.57 6.92
CA GLU A 420 -25.37 1.45 7.88
C GLU A 420 -26.65 0.63 7.77
N GLU A 421 -27.44 0.87 6.73
CA GLU A 421 -28.64 0.09 6.45
C GLU A 421 -28.27 -1.31 5.91
N PRO A 422 -29.16 -2.31 6.09
CA PRO A 422 -28.85 -3.73 5.78
C PRO A 422 -28.32 -3.98 4.36
N TRP A 423 -28.77 -3.20 3.38
CA TRP A 423 -28.33 -3.37 1.99
C TRP A 423 -26.83 -3.19 1.78
N LEU A 424 -26.14 -2.43 2.66
CA LEU A 424 -24.69 -2.27 2.65
C LEU A 424 -24.04 -2.98 3.84
N ALA A 425 -24.67 -2.96 5.01
CA ALA A 425 -24.10 -3.52 6.24
C ALA A 425 -23.85 -5.03 6.14
N ASP A 426 -24.74 -5.78 5.51
CA ASP A 426 -24.60 -7.22 5.32
C ASP A 426 -23.39 -7.54 4.40
N GLU A 427 -23.15 -6.73 3.38
CA GLU A 427 -22.00 -6.86 2.49
C GLU A 427 -20.69 -6.48 3.20
N VAL A 428 -20.71 -5.42 4.03
CA VAL A 428 -19.55 -5.00 4.83
C VAL A 428 -19.15 -6.08 5.84
N GLU A 429 -20.11 -6.69 6.55
CA GLU A 429 -19.79 -7.75 7.53
C GLU A 429 -19.20 -8.98 6.83
N ALA A 430 -19.81 -9.41 5.72
CA ALA A 430 -19.32 -10.56 4.98
C ALA A 430 -17.94 -10.33 4.38
N GLU A 431 -17.68 -9.14 3.82
CA GLU A 431 -16.37 -8.72 3.34
C GLU A 431 -15.32 -8.70 4.43
N ALA A 432 -15.63 -8.08 5.58
CA ALA A 432 -14.70 -7.99 6.70
C ALA A 432 -14.33 -9.38 7.23
N ARG A 433 -15.29 -10.29 7.35
CA ARG A 433 -15.07 -11.67 7.79
C ARG A 433 -14.17 -12.43 6.81
N GLU A 434 -14.39 -12.28 5.51
CA GLU A 434 -13.57 -12.90 4.49
C GLU A 434 -12.14 -12.34 4.51
N ALA A 435 -11.98 -11.02 4.56
CA ALA A 435 -10.69 -10.37 4.57
C ALA A 435 -9.85 -10.78 5.79
N VAL A 436 -10.43 -10.75 7.00
CA VAL A 436 -9.75 -11.16 8.23
C VAL A 436 -9.36 -12.65 8.16
N THR A 437 -10.27 -13.51 7.71
CA THR A 437 -9.99 -14.94 7.55
C THR A 437 -8.84 -15.19 6.57
N ARG A 438 -8.90 -14.56 5.40
CA ARG A 438 -7.91 -14.72 4.34
C ARG A 438 -6.52 -14.24 4.76
N LEU A 439 -6.44 -13.08 5.41
CA LEU A 439 -5.16 -12.42 5.71
C LEU A 439 -4.55 -12.82 7.06
N SER A 440 -5.29 -13.52 7.92
CA SER A 440 -4.83 -13.92 9.26
C SER A 440 -3.53 -14.74 9.27
N ARG A 441 -3.17 -15.42 8.16
CA ARG A 441 -1.96 -16.24 8.04
C ARG A 441 -0.66 -15.41 7.97
N HIS A 442 -0.74 -14.13 7.61
CA HIS A 442 0.44 -13.32 7.33
C HIS A 442 1.10 -12.77 8.59
N ALA A 443 2.39 -13.07 8.76
CA ALA A 443 3.18 -12.62 9.89
C ALA A 443 3.40 -11.10 9.87
N SER A 444 3.54 -10.53 8.68
CA SER A 444 3.74 -9.10 8.44
C SER A 444 2.54 -8.24 8.83
N LEU A 445 1.31 -8.77 8.76
CA LEU A 445 0.11 -8.04 9.14
C LEU A 445 0.08 -7.84 10.67
N VAL A 446 0.15 -6.58 11.11
CA VAL A 446 0.30 -6.23 12.54
C VAL A 446 -0.81 -5.39 13.11
N ILE A 447 -1.63 -4.75 12.26
CA ILE A 447 -2.74 -3.92 12.72
C ILE A 447 -3.87 -3.89 11.68
N TRP A 448 -5.09 -3.98 12.17
CA TRP A 448 -6.31 -3.70 11.42
C TRP A 448 -6.78 -2.28 11.72
N ASN A 449 -7.19 -1.53 10.69
CA ASN A 449 -7.65 -0.16 10.82
C ASN A 449 -9.02 0.04 10.19
N GLY A 450 -9.94 0.67 10.89
CA GLY A 450 -11.35 0.73 10.49
C GLY A 450 -11.62 1.58 9.25
N ASN A 451 -10.93 2.71 9.11
CA ASN A 451 -11.12 3.59 7.96
C ASN A 451 -9.97 4.58 7.76
N ASN A 452 -9.91 5.13 6.55
CA ASN A 452 -9.12 6.32 6.23
C ASN A 452 -10.00 7.57 6.29
N GLU A 453 -9.69 8.49 7.21
CA GLU A 453 -10.22 9.86 7.33
C GLU A 453 -11.74 10.02 7.49
N ALA A 454 -12.56 8.96 7.45
CA ALA A 454 -14.01 9.11 7.58
C ALA A 454 -14.42 9.72 8.94
N ILE A 455 -13.73 9.34 10.03
CA ILE A 455 -13.97 9.93 11.35
C ILE A 455 -13.56 11.41 11.36
N TRP A 456 -12.43 11.76 10.74
CA TRP A 456 -11.96 13.13 10.64
C TRP A 456 -12.90 13.98 9.76
N GLY A 457 -13.32 13.46 8.62
CA GLY A 457 -14.29 14.12 7.73
C GLY A 457 -15.62 14.42 8.42
N TYR A 458 -16.10 13.49 9.25
CA TYR A 458 -17.30 13.71 10.07
C TYR A 458 -17.14 14.90 11.03
N VAL A 459 -15.95 15.08 11.60
CA VAL A 459 -15.67 16.16 12.57
C VAL A 459 -15.41 17.49 11.87
N ASP A 460 -14.54 17.53 10.83
CA ASP A 460 -13.98 18.78 10.28
C ASP A 460 -14.51 19.17 8.90
N TRP A 461 -15.03 18.24 8.07
CA TRP A 461 -15.39 18.53 6.69
C TRP A 461 -16.88 18.88 6.52
N ASP A 462 -17.51 19.39 7.57
CA ASP A 462 -18.92 19.77 7.59
C ASP A 462 -19.93 18.61 7.35
N TRP A 463 -19.46 17.35 7.41
CA TRP A 463 -20.34 16.20 7.17
C TRP A 463 -21.43 16.06 8.23
N ARG A 464 -21.12 16.38 9.48
CA ARG A 464 -22.12 16.36 10.55
C ARG A 464 -23.35 17.18 10.21
N ARG A 465 -23.15 18.36 9.57
CA ARG A 465 -24.25 19.20 9.14
C ARG A 465 -24.97 18.64 7.91
N GLN A 466 -24.20 18.15 6.92
CA GLN A 466 -24.74 17.58 5.70
C GLN A 466 -25.57 16.31 5.98
N LEU A 467 -25.13 15.46 6.89
CA LEU A 467 -25.81 14.22 7.28
C LEU A 467 -27.11 14.46 8.02
N ALA A 468 -27.26 15.61 8.70
CA ALA A 468 -28.49 15.98 9.42
C ALA A 468 -29.01 14.89 10.38
N GLY A 469 -28.11 14.14 11.02
CA GLY A 469 -28.40 13.07 11.97
C GLY A 469 -28.52 11.67 11.36
N ARG A 470 -28.24 11.49 10.08
CA ARG A 470 -28.08 10.15 9.46
C ARG A 470 -26.77 9.50 9.98
N THR A 471 -26.75 8.17 9.94
CA THR A 471 -25.55 7.39 10.17
C THR A 471 -24.52 7.62 9.06
N TRP A 472 -23.23 7.33 9.34
CA TRP A 472 -22.11 7.68 8.47
C TRP A 472 -20.98 6.63 8.43
N GLY A 473 -21.24 5.47 9.02
CA GLY A 473 -20.25 4.38 9.15
C GLY A 473 -19.71 4.23 10.59
N GLU A 474 -20.19 5.05 11.57
CA GLU A 474 -19.75 4.99 12.96
C GLU A 474 -19.90 3.57 13.53
N GLY A 475 -21.04 2.91 13.25
CA GLY A 475 -21.31 1.55 13.71
C GLY A 475 -20.34 0.52 13.12
N TYR A 476 -19.81 0.77 11.93
CA TYR A 476 -18.75 -0.09 11.37
C TYR A 476 -17.47 0.04 12.18
N TYR A 477 -16.99 1.27 12.40
CA TYR A 477 -15.68 1.54 12.98
C TYR A 477 -15.59 1.23 14.45
N PHE A 478 -16.68 1.39 15.21
CA PHE A 478 -16.69 1.24 16.67
C PHE A 478 -17.42 0.00 17.19
N ASP A 479 -18.15 -0.73 16.35
CA ASP A 479 -18.88 -1.93 16.76
C ASP A 479 -18.62 -3.13 15.85
N LEU A 480 -18.98 -3.08 14.56
CA LEU A 480 -18.92 -4.23 13.66
C LEU A 480 -17.49 -4.72 13.44
N LEU A 481 -16.60 -3.85 12.96
CA LEU A 481 -15.23 -4.24 12.60
C LEU A 481 -14.41 -4.70 13.81
N PRO A 482 -14.39 -3.98 14.96
CA PRO A 482 -13.66 -4.49 16.13
C PRO A 482 -14.23 -5.82 16.64
N ARG A 483 -15.55 -6.04 16.54
CA ARG A 483 -16.18 -7.33 16.88
C ARG A 483 -15.69 -8.44 15.93
N VAL A 484 -15.70 -8.20 14.62
CA VAL A 484 -15.22 -9.17 13.63
C VAL A 484 -13.74 -9.50 13.86
N VAL A 485 -12.90 -8.51 14.11
CA VAL A 485 -11.47 -8.73 14.41
C VAL A 485 -11.32 -9.53 15.71
N ALA A 486 -12.02 -9.17 16.77
CA ALA A 486 -11.94 -9.90 18.04
C ALA A 486 -12.41 -11.36 17.93
N GLU A 487 -13.42 -11.64 17.11
CA GLU A 487 -13.94 -12.99 16.86
C GLU A 487 -12.98 -13.84 15.99
N LEU A 488 -12.37 -13.23 14.98
CA LEU A 488 -11.66 -13.96 13.95
C LEU A 488 -10.14 -13.86 14.03
N ASP A 489 -9.60 -12.78 14.58
CA ASP A 489 -8.16 -12.51 14.70
C ASP A 489 -7.83 -11.74 15.99
N GLY A 490 -8.02 -12.36 17.12
CA GLY A 490 -7.68 -11.77 18.42
C GLY A 490 -6.17 -11.59 18.67
N THR A 491 -5.31 -11.90 17.72
CA THR A 491 -3.85 -11.80 17.84
C THR A 491 -3.28 -10.45 17.36
N ARG A 492 -4.12 -9.62 16.74
CA ARG A 492 -3.73 -8.30 16.22
C ARG A 492 -4.57 -7.19 16.82
N PRO A 493 -3.99 -6.02 17.09
CA PRO A 493 -4.74 -4.85 17.53
C PRO A 493 -5.61 -4.28 16.39
N TYR A 494 -6.63 -3.55 16.81
CA TYR A 494 -7.53 -2.79 15.95
C TYR A 494 -7.48 -1.30 16.30
N SER A 495 -7.44 -0.44 15.26
CA SER A 495 -7.64 1.01 15.36
C SER A 495 -8.95 1.40 14.67
N PRO A 496 -9.82 2.20 15.26
CA PRO A 496 -11.06 2.64 14.61
C PRO A 496 -10.86 3.42 13.31
N GLY A 497 -9.74 4.11 13.16
CA GLY A 497 -9.41 4.88 11.96
C GLY A 497 -8.00 5.47 11.99
N SER A 498 -7.66 6.10 10.90
CA SER A 498 -6.46 6.92 10.71
C SER A 498 -6.91 8.22 10.01
N PRO A 499 -6.71 9.40 10.66
CA PRO A 499 -6.16 9.59 12.01
C PRO A 499 -7.13 9.18 13.12
N TRP A 500 -6.58 8.86 14.31
CA TRP A 500 -7.38 8.57 15.50
C TRP A 500 -6.60 8.83 16.80
N SER A 501 -7.26 9.49 17.77
CA SER A 501 -6.63 9.97 19.01
C SER A 501 -6.84 9.08 20.24
N PHE A 502 -7.48 7.92 20.11
CA PHE A 502 -7.75 6.95 21.17
C PHE A 502 -8.43 7.56 22.42
N GLY A 503 -9.27 8.59 22.23
CA GLY A 503 -10.02 9.24 23.29
C GLY A 503 -11.38 9.74 22.84
N GLU A 504 -12.44 9.42 23.57
CA GLU A 504 -13.85 9.66 23.20
C GLU A 504 -14.19 11.13 22.88
N TYR A 505 -13.48 12.08 23.51
CA TYR A 505 -13.76 13.52 23.34
C TYR A 505 -12.59 14.29 22.73
N LEU A 506 -11.58 13.58 22.27
CA LEU A 506 -10.43 14.20 21.60
C LEU A 506 -10.73 14.45 20.13
N HIS A 507 -10.09 15.46 19.57
CA HIS A 507 -10.10 15.66 18.13
C HIS A 507 -9.42 14.46 17.45
N PRO A 508 -10.00 13.83 16.41
CA PRO A 508 -9.42 12.62 15.82
C PRO A 508 -8.02 12.84 15.24
N ASN A 509 -7.68 14.06 14.87
CA ASN A 509 -6.39 14.44 14.31
C ASN A 509 -5.61 15.36 15.27
N ASP A 510 -5.35 14.87 16.50
CA ASP A 510 -4.61 15.60 17.54
C ASP A 510 -3.16 15.10 17.61
N ALA A 511 -2.19 15.99 17.44
CA ALA A 511 -0.77 15.65 17.44
C ALA A 511 -0.29 14.97 18.74
N ALA A 512 -0.89 15.27 19.90
CA ALA A 512 -0.50 14.69 21.18
C ALA A 512 -1.03 13.25 21.37
N ASN A 513 -1.93 12.78 20.51
CA ASN A 513 -2.69 11.56 20.74
C ASN A 513 -2.77 10.68 19.49
N GLY A 514 -2.34 9.44 19.59
CA GLY A 514 -2.50 8.42 18.56
C GLY A 514 -1.80 8.76 17.24
N THR A 515 -2.56 8.74 16.14
CA THR A 515 -2.05 8.96 14.78
C THR A 515 -2.53 10.28 14.21
N MET A 516 -1.69 10.91 13.38
CA MET A 516 -1.97 12.21 12.77
C MET A 516 -1.77 12.18 11.26
N HIS A 517 -2.66 12.86 10.53
CA HIS A 517 -2.49 13.25 9.12
C HIS A 517 -2.15 14.74 9.03
N ILE A 518 -1.15 15.10 8.22
CA ILE A 518 -0.70 16.49 8.05
C ILE A 518 -0.84 16.89 6.59
N TRP A 519 -2.02 17.41 6.23
CA TRP A 519 -2.33 17.86 4.87
C TRP A 519 -2.36 19.38 4.70
N ASP A 520 -2.31 20.13 5.80
CA ASP A 520 -2.23 21.60 5.74
C ASP A 520 -1.00 22.08 4.98
N VAL A 521 0.11 21.39 5.13
CA VAL A 521 1.40 21.72 4.50
C VAL A 521 1.29 21.64 2.98
N TRP A 522 0.76 20.59 2.41
CA TRP A 522 0.53 20.51 0.97
C TRP A 522 -0.56 21.49 0.52
N ASN A 523 -1.69 21.52 1.24
CA ASN A 523 -2.87 22.26 0.79
C ASN A 523 -2.77 23.76 0.97
N ARG A 524 -2.13 24.25 2.04
CA ARG A 524 -2.23 25.68 2.44
C ARG A 524 -0.94 26.27 2.98
N LEU A 525 -0.13 25.50 3.68
CA LEU A 525 1.04 25.96 4.40
C LEU A 525 2.32 25.54 3.69
N ASP A 526 3.36 26.29 3.94
CA ASP A 526 4.73 25.97 3.59
C ASP A 526 5.22 24.72 4.34
N TYR A 527 6.16 23.97 3.77
CA TYR A 527 6.64 22.73 4.39
C TYR A 527 7.41 22.96 5.69
N THR A 528 7.91 24.16 5.95
CA THR A 528 8.54 24.49 7.24
C THR A 528 7.56 24.39 8.41
N ALA A 529 6.25 24.48 8.14
CA ALA A 529 5.19 24.27 9.12
C ALA A 529 5.10 22.83 9.65
N TYR A 530 5.79 21.86 9.05
CA TYR A 530 5.92 20.52 9.68
C TYR A 530 6.51 20.61 11.09
N ARG A 531 7.36 21.61 11.38
CA ARG A 531 7.91 21.84 12.72
C ARG A 531 6.92 22.36 13.75
N ASP A 532 5.78 22.85 13.34
CA ASP A 532 4.72 23.28 14.26
C ASP A 532 4.00 22.08 14.89
N HIS A 533 4.23 20.88 14.39
CA HIS A 533 3.64 19.64 14.87
C HIS A 533 4.68 18.78 15.61
N GLU A 534 4.29 18.28 16.78
CA GLU A 534 5.05 17.31 17.57
C GLU A 534 4.21 16.03 17.77
N PRO A 535 3.93 15.28 16.69
CA PRO A 535 3.00 14.15 16.73
C PRO A 535 3.60 12.93 17.44
N ARG A 536 2.69 12.12 18.02
CA ARG A 536 3.03 10.81 18.57
C ARG A 536 3.35 9.82 17.44
N PHE A 537 2.60 9.89 16.35
CA PHE A 537 2.78 9.09 15.14
C PHE A 537 2.19 9.85 13.94
N VAL A 538 2.93 9.92 12.84
CA VAL A 538 2.42 10.48 11.58
C VAL A 538 2.06 9.34 10.64
N SER A 539 0.77 9.17 10.37
CA SER A 539 0.28 8.11 9.49
C SER A 539 0.06 8.56 8.05
N GLU A 540 -0.06 9.88 7.82
CA GLU A 540 0.00 10.48 6.49
C GLU A 540 0.57 11.89 6.52
N PHE A 541 1.44 12.17 5.59
CA PHE A 541 1.86 13.51 5.18
C PHE A 541 2.60 13.38 3.86
N GLY A 542 2.61 14.40 3.05
CA GLY A 542 3.21 14.30 1.73
C GLY A 542 3.36 15.64 1.03
N PHE A 543 4.14 15.64 -0.03
CA PHE A 543 4.30 16.76 -0.96
C PHE A 543 4.38 16.20 -2.38
N GLN A 544 3.73 16.85 -3.38
CA GLN A 544 3.76 16.35 -4.76
C GLN A 544 5.05 16.70 -5.50
N GLY A 545 5.31 15.92 -6.54
CA GLY A 545 6.29 16.20 -7.60
C GLY A 545 5.97 15.37 -8.83
N PRO A 546 6.37 15.78 -10.04
CA PRO A 546 6.11 15.03 -11.26
C PRO A 546 6.78 13.64 -11.23
N PRO A 547 6.34 12.68 -12.05
CA PRO A 547 7.04 11.42 -12.27
C PRO A 547 8.40 11.68 -12.94
N ALA A 548 9.21 10.65 -13.18
CA ALA A 548 10.43 10.77 -13.97
C ALA A 548 10.13 11.39 -15.34
N TRP A 549 11.12 12.06 -15.92
CA TRP A 549 10.95 12.78 -17.17
C TRP A 549 10.45 11.87 -18.31
N SER A 550 11.04 10.69 -18.42
CA SER A 550 10.63 9.70 -19.43
C SER A 550 9.20 9.21 -19.24
N THR A 551 8.76 9.01 -17.98
CA THR A 551 7.38 8.64 -17.68
C THR A 551 6.42 9.77 -18.04
N LEU A 552 6.73 11.02 -17.67
CA LEU A 552 5.91 12.19 -17.98
C LEU A 552 5.75 12.37 -19.50
N THR A 553 6.87 12.39 -20.23
CA THR A 553 6.86 12.65 -21.67
C THR A 553 6.37 11.48 -22.51
N SER A 554 6.20 10.29 -21.93
CA SER A 554 5.56 9.17 -22.61
C SER A 554 4.05 9.32 -22.74
N VAL A 555 3.43 10.18 -21.92
CA VAL A 555 1.97 10.33 -21.85
C VAL A 555 1.48 11.78 -21.98
N VAL A 556 2.35 12.77 -21.84
CA VAL A 556 2.01 14.20 -21.99
C VAL A 556 2.67 14.74 -23.26
N HIS A 557 1.87 15.14 -24.23
CA HIS A 557 2.31 15.52 -25.57
C HIS A 557 2.02 16.98 -25.93
N ASP A 558 1.74 17.82 -24.93
CA ASP A 558 1.54 19.26 -25.12
C ASP A 558 2.73 19.89 -25.87
N GLU A 559 2.50 20.70 -26.92
CA GLU A 559 3.51 21.41 -27.69
C GLU A 559 3.28 22.95 -27.69
N PRO A 560 4.12 23.73 -27.00
CA PRO A 560 5.24 23.30 -26.14
C PRO A 560 4.75 22.60 -24.87
N LEU A 561 5.57 21.73 -24.28
CA LEU A 561 5.29 21.17 -22.97
C LEU A 561 5.28 22.30 -21.94
N ASP A 562 4.19 22.39 -21.18
CA ASP A 562 3.92 23.49 -20.24
C ASP A 562 3.26 22.93 -18.97
N PRO A 563 3.61 23.43 -17.76
CA PRO A 563 2.98 22.99 -16.52
C PRO A 563 1.46 23.16 -16.48
N TYR A 564 0.90 24.05 -17.30
CA TYR A 564 -0.52 24.31 -17.44
C TYR A 564 -1.06 23.87 -18.82
N GLY A 565 -0.32 23.07 -19.55
CA GLY A 565 -0.75 22.40 -20.77
C GLY A 565 -1.98 21.54 -20.54
N HIS A 566 -2.76 21.29 -21.58
CA HIS A 566 -4.00 20.54 -21.46
C HIS A 566 -3.76 19.12 -20.91
N GLU A 567 -2.86 18.37 -21.52
CA GLU A 567 -2.58 17.00 -21.11
C GLU A 567 -1.82 16.94 -19.77
N MET A 568 -0.94 17.89 -19.50
CA MET A 568 -0.29 18.03 -18.19
C MET A 568 -1.33 18.15 -17.08
N LEU A 569 -2.40 18.94 -17.28
CA LEU A 569 -3.47 19.10 -16.29
C LEU A 569 -4.37 17.85 -16.18
N VAL A 570 -4.48 17.03 -17.21
CA VAL A 570 -5.14 15.71 -17.11
C VAL A 570 -4.35 14.79 -16.19
N HIS A 571 -3.01 14.83 -16.26
CA HIS A 571 -2.11 14.06 -15.42
C HIS A 571 -1.77 14.74 -14.07
N GLN A 572 -2.50 15.81 -13.70
CA GLN A 572 -2.48 16.45 -12.39
C GLN A 572 -3.88 16.41 -11.79
N LYS A 573 -4.14 15.39 -10.98
CA LYS A 573 -5.49 15.13 -10.43
C LYS A 573 -5.84 15.97 -9.20
N ALA A 574 -4.83 16.48 -8.48
CA ALA A 574 -5.08 17.32 -7.31
C ALA A 574 -5.61 18.70 -7.73
N GLU A 575 -6.64 19.16 -7.04
CA GLU A 575 -7.19 20.50 -7.23
C GLU A 575 -6.09 21.56 -7.06
N ASP A 576 -5.92 22.42 -8.08
CA ASP A 576 -4.87 23.43 -8.13
C ASP A 576 -3.44 22.88 -7.93
N GLY A 577 -3.19 21.58 -8.30
CA GLY A 577 -1.95 20.89 -7.95
C GLY A 577 -0.69 21.60 -8.47
N ASN A 578 -0.64 22.02 -9.74
CA ASN A 578 0.53 22.72 -10.29
C ASN A 578 0.71 24.11 -9.68
N LEU A 579 -0.36 24.81 -9.32
CA LEU A 579 -0.29 26.05 -8.57
C LEU A 579 0.27 25.82 -7.15
N LYS A 580 -0.10 24.71 -6.51
CA LYS A 580 0.45 24.30 -5.20
C LYS A 580 1.94 23.96 -5.31
N LEU A 581 2.37 23.31 -6.41
CA LEU A 581 3.78 23.06 -6.70
C LEU A 581 4.56 24.38 -6.82
N GLU A 582 4.09 25.33 -7.62
CA GLU A 582 4.74 26.64 -7.78
C GLU A 582 4.79 27.42 -6.47
N ARG A 583 3.69 27.44 -5.72
CA ARG A 583 3.67 28.05 -4.39
C ARG A 583 4.70 27.39 -3.45
N GLY A 584 4.87 26.08 -3.55
CA GLY A 584 5.86 25.33 -2.77
C GLY A 584 7.30 25.69 -3.13
N LEU A 585 7.57 26.21 -4.32
CA LEU A 585 8.89 26.72 -4.70
C LEU A 585 9.17 28.10 -4.10
N ASP A 586 8.12 28.91 -3.85
CA ASP A 586 8.27 30.30 -3.42
C ASP A 586 8.99 30.40 -2.07
N GLY A 587 10.06 31.17 -2.05
CA GLY A 587 10.92 31.31 -0.86
C GLY A 587 11.94 30.18 -0.64
N HIS A 588 11.90 29.08 -1.41
CA HIS A 588 12.84 27.96 -1.29
C HIS A 588 13.79 27.85 -2.48
N LEU A 589 13.26 27.93 -3.69
CA LEU A 589 14.00 27.74 -4.93
C LEU A 589 13.80 28.92 -5.87
N PRO A 590 14.77 29.24 -6.72
CA PRO A 590 14.57 30.20 -7.81
C PRO A 590 13.43 29.77 -8.73
N ALA A 591 12.67 30.71 -9.26
CA ALA A 591 11.60 30.41 -10.22
C ALA A 591 12.18 29.76 -11.48
N PRO A 592 11.71 28.58 -11.87
CA PRO A 592 12.24 27.85 -13.04
C PRO A 592 11.94 28.63 -14.33
N SER A 593 12.85 28.59 -15.27
CA SER A 593 12.76 29.30 -16.55
C SER A 593 12.39 28.44 -17.74
N THR A 594 12.56 27.15 -17.60
CA THR A 594 12.22 26.11 -18.60
C THR A 594 11.36 25.02 -17.96
N ILE A 595 10.73 24.20 -18.79
CA ILE A 595 9.95 23.05 -18.31
C ILE A 595 10.87 22.00 -17.65
N GLU A 596 12.09 21.82 -18.15
CA GLU A 596 13.08 20.92 -17.57
C GLU A 596 13.52 21.39 -16.19
N ASP A 597 13.67 22.72 -15.99
CA ASP A 597 13.96 23.30 -14.68
C ASP A 597 12.75 23.23 -13.74
N TRP A 598 11.53 23.41 -14.26
CA TRP A 598 10.30 23.24 -13.49
C TRP A 598 10.18 21.80 -12.98
N HIS A 599 10.42 20.83 -13.87
CA HIS A 599 10.40 19.41 -13.51
C HIS A 599 11.43 19.10 -12.42
N TRP A 600 12.68 19.57 -12.58
CA TRP A 600 13.72 19.38 -11.58
C TRP A 600 13.41 20.10 -10.27
N ALA A 601 13.05 21.37 -10.32
CA ALA A 601 12.76 22.18 -9.13
C ALA A 601 11.62 21.58 -8.29
N THR A 602 10.56 21.12 -8.92
CA THR A 602 9.42 20.55 -8.23
C THR A 602 9.73 19.17 -7.62
N GLN A 603 10.51 18.32 -8.28
CA GLN A 603 11.01 17.09 -7.71
C GLN A 603 12.00 17.33 -6.54
N LEU A 604 12.87 18.30 -6.69
CA LEU A 604 13.81 18.70 -5.63
C LEU A 604 13.07 19.23 -4.40
N ASN A 605 12.04 20.06 -4.61
CA ASN A 605 11.21 20.59 -3.54
C ASN A 605 10.40 19.50 -2.82
N GLN A 606 9.81 18.56 -3.57
CA GLN A 606 9.17 17.37 -2.99
C GLN A 606 10.12 16.64 -2.04
N ALA A 607 11.32 16.38 -2.51
CA ALA A 607 12.35 15.68 -1.74
C ALA A 607 12.79 16.49 -0.51
N ALA A 608 12.95 17.81 -0.63
CA ALA A 608 13.33 18.71 0.46
C ALA A 608 12.24 18.78 1.54
N ALA A 609 10.98 18.92 1.14
CA ALA A 609 9.83 18.99 2.05
C ALA A 609 9.71 17.72 2.90
N ILE A 610 9.84 16.56 2.27
CA ILE A 610 9.73 15.28 2.98
C ILE A 610 10.97 15.02 3.85
N ARG A 611 12.19 15.36 3.40
CA ARG A 611 13.39 15.32 4.26
C ARG A 611 13.17 16.13 5.52
N PHE A 612 12.71 17.38 5.35
CA PHE A 612 12.47 18.29 6.46
C PHE A 612 11.47 17.70 7.47
N GLY A 613 10.34 17.17 7.01
CA GLY A 613 9.33 16.56 7.87
C GLY A 613 9.85 15.32 8.59
N VAL A 614 10.44 14.36 7.86
CA VAL A 614 10.93 13.10 8.45
C VAL A 614 12.04 13.34 9.47
N GLU A 615 13.03 14.20 9.15
CA GLU A 615 14.10 14.51 10.10
C GLU A 615 13.56 15.18 11.37
N HIS A 616 12.59 16.09 11.23
CA HIS A 616 11.93 16.68 12.38
C HIS A 616 11.20 15.63 13.22
N PHE A 617 10.27 14.86 12.63
CA PHE A 617 9.46 13.91 13.37
C PHE A 617 10.30 12.83 14.03
N ARG A 618 11.24 12.23 13.31
CA ARG A 618 12.18 11.24 13.89
C ARG A 618 12.99 11.83 15.02
N SER A 619 13.40 13.11 14.92
CA SER A 619 14.18 13.78 15.98
C SER A 619 13.42 13.98 17.29
N LEU A 620 12.12 13.73 17.32
CA LEU A 620 11.27 13.77 18.51
C LEU A 620 11.26 12.43 19.28
N ALA A 621 11.94 11.38 18.79
CA ALA A 621 12.00 10.10 19.48
C ALA A 621 12.56 10.25 20.92
N PRO A 622 12.03 9.52 21.91
CA PRO A 622 11.04 8.44 21.81
C PRO A 622 9.56 8.88 21.77
N ARG A 623 9.27 10.17 21.80
CA ARG A 623 7.89 10.69 21.78
C ARG A 623 7.18 10.33 20.47
N ASN A 624 7.84 10.58 19.33
CA ASN A 624 7.36 10.09 18.03
C ASN A 624 7.87 8.66 17.80
N THR A 625 6.95 7.75 17.47
CA THR A 625 7.21 6.33 17.29
C THR A 625 7.06 5.85 15.86
N GLY A 626 6.67 6.75 14.95
CA GLY A 626 6.55 6.37 13.56
C GLY A 626 6.20 7.49 12.61
N VAL A 627 6.65 7.29 11.37
CA VAL A 627 6.44 8.19 10.23
C VAL A 627 6.10 7.35 9.01
N VAL A 628 4.93 7.60 8.43
CA VAL A 628 4.44 6.93 7.22
C VAL A 628 4.09 7.99 6.18
N VAL A 629 4.91 8.07 5.13
CA VAL A 629 4.75 9.08 4.08
C VAL A 629 3.61 8.69 3.12
N TRP A 630 2.88 9.65 2.64
CA TRP A 630 2.01 9.52 1.49
C TRP A 630 2.78 9.92 0.25
N GLN A 631 3.15 9.02 -0.69
CA GLN A 631 2.90 7.59 -0.78
C GLN A 631 4.11 6.86 -1.41
N LEU A 632 4.11 5.52 -1.44
CA LEU A 632 5.20 4.76 -2.07
C LEU A 632 5.13 4.81 -3.59
N ASN A 633 3.96 4.53 -4.17
CA ASN A 633 3.77 4.12 -5.57
C ASN A 633 2.58 4.84 -6.24
N ASP A 634 2.51 4.75 -7.55
CA ASP A 634 1.43 5.25 -8.41
C ASP A 634 0.73 4.11 -9.15
N GLU A 635 -0.57 4.30 -9.48
CA GLU A 635 -1.35 3.34 -10.27
C GLU A 635 -1.39 3.65 -11.77
N TRP A 636 -0.94 4.83 -12.18
CA TRP A 636 -0.83 5.32 -13.56
C TRP A 636 0.15 6.49 -13.62
N PRO A 637 0.62 6.93 -14.83
CA PRO A 637 1.54 8.06 -14.94
C PRO A 637 0.88 9.38 -14.52
N VAL A 638 1.35 9.99 -13.44
CA VAL A 638 0.69 11.15 -12.82
C VAL A 638 1.65 12.02 -12.01
N VAL A 639 1.34 13.31 -11.88
CA VAL A 639 1.98 14.19 -10.90
C VAL A 639 1.37 13.89 -9.53
N SER A 640 2.18 13.34 -8.63
CA SER A 640 1.68 12.77 -7.38
C SER A 640 2.67 12.89 -6.22
N TRP A 641 2.30 12.33 -5.08
CA TRP A 641 3.15 12.24 -3.89
C TRP A 641 4.09 11.02 -3.91
N ALA A 642 3.98 10.14 -4.89
CA ALA A 642 4.69 8.87 -4.94
C ALA A 642 6.21 9.05 -4.90
N ALA A 643 6.89 8.14 -4.20
CA ALA A 643 8.35 8.04 -4.19
C ALA A 643 8.89 7.25 -5.39
N VAL A 644 8.11 6.29 -5.87
CA VAL A 644 8.35 5.49 -7.08
C VAL A 644 7.20 5.73 -8.03
N ASP A 645 7.47 6.16 -9.24
CA ASP A 645 6.43 6.43 -10.23
C ASP A 645 5.86 5.14 -10.83
N PHE A 646 4.82 5.28 -11.65
CA PHE A 646 4.13 4.16 -12.28
C PHE A 646 5.05 3.25 -13.12
N ALA A 647 6.00 3.83 -13.84
CA ALA A 647 6.99 3.08 -14.64
C ALA A 647 8.05 2.38 -13.78
N GLY A 648 8.14 2.72 -12.49
CA GLY A 648 9.08 2.14 -11.54
C GLY A 648 10.36 2.94 -11.34
N HIS A 649 10.40 4.19 -11.80
CA HIS A 649 11.53 5.07 -11.54
C HIS A 649 11.51 5.57 -10.10
N ARG A 650 12.66 5.44 -9.43
CA ARG A 650 12.90 5.97 -8.10
C ARG A 650 13.16 7.48 -8.20
N LYS A 651 12.16 8.27 -7.81
CA LYS A 651 12.24 9.73 -7.84
C LYS A 651 13.28 10.27 -6.84
N PRO A 652 13.74 11.53 -6.93
CA PRO A 652 14.59 12.17 -5.92
C PRO A 652 14.08 11.97 -4.49
N LEU A 653 12.76 11.99 -4.28
CA LEU A 653 12.11 11.68 -3.00
C LEU A 653 12.51 10.30 -2.46
N TRP A 654 12.55 9.26 -3.29
CA TRP A 654 12.92 7.92 -2.86
C TRP A 654 14.33 7.87 -2.27
N HIS A 655 15.28 8.56 -2.91
CA HIS A 655 16.67 8.64 -2.43
C HIS A 655 16.76 9.39 -1.08
N VAL A 656 15.94 10.41 -0.91
CA VAL A 656 15.82 11.11 0.38
C VAL A 656 15.27 10.18 1.45
N LEU A 657 14.16 9.48 1.17
CA LEU A 657 13.58 8.53 2.11
C LEU A 657 14.58 7.46 2.53
N ARG A 658 15.35 6.92 1.58
CA ARG A 658 16.43 5.98 1.88
C ARG A 658 17.42 6.53 2.89
N ALA A 659 17.81 7.78 2.76
CA ALA A 659 18.78 8.42 3.67
C ALA A 659 18.16 8.73 5.04
N VAL A 660 16.96 9.34 5.07
CA VAL A 660 16.33 9.74 6.33
C VAL A 660 15.68 8.58 7.09
N TYR A 661 15.50 7.42 6.44
CA TYR A 661 15.03 6.17 7.04
C TYR A 661 16.14 5.19 7.42
N GLU A 662 17.41 5.59 7.32
CA GLU A 662 18.50 4.79 7.89
C GLU A 662 18.23 4.43 9.35
N ALA A 663 18.64 3.24 9.77
CA ALA A 663 18.48 2.79 11.15
C ALA A 663 19.23 3.69 12.15
N ARG A 664 20.33 4.31 11.71
CA ARG A 664 21.02 5.37 12.44
C ARG A 664 20.89 6.68 11.68
N LEU A 665 20.37 7.70 12.33
CA LEU A 665 20.19 9.02 11.74
C LEU A 665 20.89 10.07 12.59
N ALA A 666 21.61 10.97 11.91
CA ALA A 666 22.15 12.19 12.50
C ALA A 666 21.51 13.39 11.81
N THR A 667 20.94 14.32 12.57
CA THR A 667 20.33 15.53 12.05
C THR A 667 20.57 16.73 12.97
N ILE A 668 20.67 17.93 12.42
CA ILE A 668 20.76 19.16 13.20
C ILE A 668 19.37 19.81 13.21
N GLN A 669 18.82 20.00 14.40
CA GLN A 669 17.45 20.47 14.57
C GLN A 669 17.39 21.64 15.57
N PRO A 670 16.48 22.64 15.35
CA PRO A 670 16.23 23.66 16.35
C PRO A 670 15.58 23.07 17.60
N ARG A 671 15.99 23.57 18.75
CA ARG A 671 15.45 23.27 20.07
C ARG A 671 15.30 24.58 20.86
N ALA A 672 14.61 24.55 21.98
CA ALA A 672 14.39 25.73 22.81
C ALA A 672 15.70 26.45 23.22
N SER A 673 16.83 25.73 23.30
CA SER A 673 18.15 26.26 23.67
C SER A 673 19.04 26.65 22.47
N GLY A 674 18.54 26.60 21.24
CA GLY A 674 19.29 26.83 19.99
C GLY A 674 19.39 25.54 19.16
N LEU A 675 20.31 25.49 18.20
CA LEU A 675 20.52 24.30 17.37
C LEU A 675 21.12 23.16 18.18
N ALA A 676 20.70 21.94 17.87
CA ALA A 676 21.18 20.73 18.49
C ALA A 676 21.45 19.64 17.46
N LEU A 677 22.50 18.88 17.64
CA LEU A 677 22.73 17.61 16.94
C LEU A 677 21.90 16.54 17.62
N VAL A 678 21.00 15.92 16.87
CA VAL A 678 20.16 14.81 17.31
C VAL A 678 20.61 13.53 16.63
N LEU A 679 20.89 12.52 17.42
CA LEU A 679 21.32 11.20 16.97
C LEU A 679 20.28 10.17 17.36
N LEU A 680 19.89 9.36 16.39
CA LEU A 680 18.94 8.26 16.57
C LEU A 680 19.65 6.95 16.23
N ASN A 681 19.37 5.92 17.01
CA ASN A 681 19.94 4.59 16.85
C ASN A 681 18.86 3.53 17.00
N ASP A 682 18.34 3.03 15.88
CA ASP A 682 17.35 1.95 15.83
C ASP A 682 18.03 0.56 15.70
N THR A 683 19.30 0.44 16.12
CA THR A 683 20.05 -0.83 16.13
C THR A 683 20.23 -1.37 17.55
N ASP A 684 20.59 -2.65 17.67
CA ASP A 684 20.82 -3.30 18.97
C ASP A 684 22.19 -2.99 19.57
N ASP A 685 23.05 -2.27 18.83
CA ASP A 685 24.39 -1.91 19.27
C ASP A 685 24.45 -0.43 19.67
N ALA A 686 24.82 -0.15 20.92
CA ALA A 686 25.16 1.20 21.35
C ALA A 686 26.39 1.74 20.60
N TRP A 687 26.47 3.05 20.42
CA TRP A 687 27.62 3.70 19.82
C TRP A 687 28.15 4.80 20.72
N SER A 688 29.47 4.86 20.85
CA SER A 688 30.19 5.95 21.52
C SER A 688 31.31 6.44 20.65
N GLY A 689 31.43 7.74 20.46
CA GLY A 689 32.43 8.33 19.59
C GLY A 689 32.49 9.84 19.74
N THR A 690 33.08 10.48 18.75
CA THR A 690 33.15 11.92 18.67
C THR A 690 32.45 12.42 17.41
N ALA A 691 31.48 13.30 17.57
CA ALA A 691 30.92 14.09 16.48
C ALA A 691 31.83 15.33 16.27
N THR A 692 32.27 15.51 15.04
CA THR A 692 33.01 16.73 14.66
C THR A 692 32.02 17.66 13.95
N VAL A 693 31.66 18.76 14.59
CA VAL A 693 30.77 19.77 14.03
C VAL A 693 31.56 20.98 13.60
N ALA A 694 31.34 21.41 12.35
CA ALA A 694 32.08 22.54 11.77
C ALA A 694 31.15 23.48 10.99
N ALA A 695 31.50 24.77 10.99
CA ALA A 695 31.04 25.73 10.01
C ALA A 695 31.90 25.61 8.76
N ALA A 696 31.30 25.19 7.64
CA ALA A 696 31.96 24.96 6.35
C ALA A 696 31.52 26.02 5.34
N ALA A 697 32.48 26.70 4.73
CA ALA A 697 32.19 27.61 3.62
C ALA A 697 31.98 26.83 2.32
N PHE A 698 31.16 27.36 1.41
CA PHE A 698 30.85 26.72 0.14
C PHE A 698 32.07 26.52 -0.75
N ASP A 699 33.12 27.36 -0.59
CA ASP A 699 34.42 27.25 -1.29
C ASP A 699 35.38 26.22 -0.69
N GLY A 700 34.98 25.52 0.38
CA GLY A 700 35.80 24.50 1.07
C GLY A 700 36.56 24.97 2.30
N GLY A 701 36.53 26.25 2.65
CA GLY A 701 37.06 26.76 3.90
C GLY A 701 36.32 26.20 5.12
N ARG A 702 37.04 25.89 6.22
CA ARG A 702 36.38 25.63 7.52
C ARG A 702 36.73 26.77 8.45
N ARG A 703 35.73 27.39 9.07
CA ARG A 703 35.92 28.52 9.97
C ARG A 703 36.15 28.05 11.38
N ASP A 704 35.24 27.34 11.95
CA ASP A 704 35.26 26.85 13.34
C ASP A 704 34.94 25.37 13.38
N GLU A 705 35.56 24.65 14.28
CA GLU A 705 35.31 23.21 14.44
C GLU A 705 35.28 22.85 15.94
N VAL A 706 34.33 22.02 16.34
CA VAL A 706 34.20 21.53 17.71
C VAL A 706 34.01 20.01 17.70
N ALA A 707 34.78 19.34 18.56
CA ALA A 707 34.66 17.92 18.82
C ALA A 707 33.72 17.68 20.02
N LEU A 708 32.63 16.97 19.80
CA LEU A 708 31.65 16.65 20.82
C LEU A 708 31.67 15.15 21.11
N PRO A 709 32.09 14.72 22.32
CA PRO A 709 31.95 13.32 22.69
C PRO A 709 30.49 12.97 22.89
N VAL A 710 30.04 11.89 22.25
CA VAL A 710 28.64 11.48 22.27
C VAL A 710 28.52 9.97 22.46
N THR A 711 27.51 9.56 23.22
CA THR A 711 27.05 8.17 23.33
C THR A 711 25.59 8.10 22.98
N VAL A 712 25.23 7.13 22.15
CA VAL A 712 23.84 6.80 21.80
C VAL A 712 23.61 5.35 22.18
N GLU A 713 22.68 5.12 23.06
CA GLU A 713 22.31 3.77 23.50
C GLU A 713 21.65 2.98 22.36
N ALA A 714 21.66 1.66 22.47
CA ALA A 714 20.91 0.79 21.60
C ALA A 714 19.42 1.14 21.65
N ARG A 715 18.78 1.22 20.50
CA ARG A 715 17.35 1.59 20.38
C ARG A 715 17.00 2.91 21.09
N GLY A 716 17.90 3.88 21.00
CA GLY A 716 17.79 5.15 21.74
C GLY A 716 18.09 6.38 20.89
N SER A 717 17.95 7.52 21.52
CA SER A 717 18.28 8.83 20.94
C SER A 717 19.11 9.67 21.89
N THR A 718 19.91 10.56 21.33
CA THR A 718 20.71 11.52 22.11
C THR A 718 20.67 12.88 21.44
N THR A 719 20.44 13.93 22.22
CA THR A 719 20.43 15.33 21.76
C THR A 719 21.57 16.08 22.41
N VAL A 720 22.41 16.72 21.59
CA VAL A 720 23.59 17.51 22.05
C VAL A 720 23.44 18.94 21.54
N ALA A 721 23.35 19.91 22.44
CA ALA A 721 23.28 21.32 22.07
C ALA A 721 24.56 21.76 21.35
N LEU A 722 24.42 22.47 20.23
CA LEU A 722 25.57 23.05 19.54
C LEU A 722 26.03 24.33 20.23
N PRO A 723 27.36 24.56 20.32
CA PRO A 723 27.87 25.81 20.86
C PRO A 723 27.42 27.01 20.03
N ALA A 724 26.93 28.05 20.70
CA ALA A 724 26.50 29.29 20.06
C ALA A 724 27.57 29.90 19.14
N ALA A 725 28.85 29.76 19.49
CA ALA A 725 29.97 30.26 18.70
C ALA A 725 30.06 29.63 17.28
N LEU A 726 29.53 28.40 17.06
CA LEU A 726 29.44 27.79 15.72
C LEU A 726 28.31 28.39 14.88
N VAL A 727 27.23 28.80 15.56
CA VAL A 727 26.00 29.30 14.91
C VAL A 727 26.11 30.82 14.73
N ASP A 728 26.57 31.53 15.75
CA ASP A 728 26.70 32.98 15.72
C ASP A 728 27.76 33.41 14.70
N GLY A 729 27.38 34.26 13.76
CA GLY A 729 28.22 34.75 12.69
C GLY A 729 28.43 33.83 11.50
N LEU A 730 27.57 32.78 11.38
CA LEU A 730 27.47 32.00 10.16
C LEU A 730 26.94 32.93 9.04
N ASP A 731 27.57 32.92 7.88
CA ASP A 731 27.02 33.56 6.69
C ASP A 731 26.03 32.61 6.03
N PRO A 732 24.70 32.82 6.17
CA PRO A 732 23.69 31.88 5.67
C PRO A 732 23.72 31.71 4.15
N ALA A 733 24.26 32.69 3.42
CA ALA A 733 24.36 32.65 1.96
C ALA A 733 25.57 31.86 1.45
N ALA A 734 26.61 31.64 2.28
CA ALA A 734 27.88 31.08 1.84
C ALA A 734 28.47 30.01 2.78
N GLU A 735 27.82 29.71 3.90
CA GLU A 735 28.25 28.73 4.89
C GLU A 735 27.12 27.81 5.36
N LEU A 736 27.48 26.60 5.78
CA LEU A 736 26.56 25.63 6.40
C LEU A 736 27.21 25.01 7.63
N LEU A 737 26.40 24.42 8.50
CA LEU A 737 26.89 23.52 9.54
C LEU A 737 26.91 22.08 9.04
N VAL A 738 28.00 21.38 9.32
CA VAL A 738 28.14 19.94 9.06
C VAL A 738 28.58 19.23 10.32
N ALA A 739 28.04 18.02 10.52
CA ALA A 739 28.50 17.14 11.58
C ALA A 739 28.90 15.78 10.98
N ASP A 740 30.19 15.48 11.14
CA ASP A 740 30.79 14.20 10.75
C ASP A 740 30.88 13.27 11.97
N LEU A 741 30.39 12.03 11.84
CA LEU A 741 30.35 11.03 12.89
C LEU A 741 31.00 9.72 12.43
N PRO A 742 32.33 9.64 12.42
CA PRO A 742 33.05 8.45 11.96
C PRO A 742 32.64 7.19 12.74
N GLY A 743 32.18 6.16 12.00
CA GLY A 743 31.79 4.89 12.59
C GLY A 743 30.40 4.87 13.24
N PHE A 744 29.62 5.96 13.18
CA PHE A 744 28.22 5.93 13.61
C PHE A 744 27.36 5.14 12.65
N GLY A 745 27.67 5.18 11.36
CA GLY A 745 26.92 4.46 10.33
C GLY A 745 25.69 5.21 9.83
N ALA A 746 25.62 6.53 10.08
CA ALA A 746 24.70 7.45 9.45
C ALA A 746 25.43 8.34 8.45
N GLY A 747 24.70 8.92 7.52
CA GLY A 747 25.19 10.02 6.69
C GLY A 747 25.58 11.25 7.52
N ARG A 748 26.30 12.18 6.89
CA ARG A 748 26.65 13.47 7.49
C ARG A 748 25.37 14.25 7.82
N ALA A 749 25.25 14.77 9.05
CA ALA A 749 24.21 15.75 9.36
C ALA A 749 24.61 17.12 8.80
N ARG A 750 23.64 17.83 8.25
CA ARG A 750 23.82 19.19 7.74
C ARG A 750 22.73 20.14 8.24
N TRP A 751 23.07 21.41 8.28
CA TRP A 751 22.15 22.50 8.52
C TRP A 751 22.49 23.63 7.58
N ASP A 752 21.62 23.85 6.60
CA ASP A 752 21.65 25.03 5.74
C ASP A 752 20.89 26.13 6.48
N ALA A 753 21.55 27.28 6.71
CA ALA A 753 20.97 28.38 7.46
C ALA A 753 20.06 29.28 6.61
N ALA A 754 20.11 29.11 5.29
CA ALA A 754 19.25 29.76 4.32
C ALA A 754 18.68 28.74 3.32
N GLU A 755 17.60 29.10 2.68
CA GLU A 755 17.03 28.36 1.56
C GLU A 755 17.86 28.56 0.29
N VAL A 756 17.73 27.65 -0.67
CA VAL A 756 18.53 27.66 -1.92
C VAL A 756 18.44 29.01 -2.64
N VAL A 757 17.26 29.64 -2.65
CA VAL A 757 17.05 30.93 -3.30
C VAL A 757 17.92 32.05 -2.73
N ASP A 758 18.28 31.97 -1.45
CA ASP A 758 19.10 32.93 -0.71
C ASP A 758 20.59 32.50 -0.58
N GLN A 759 20.95 31.31 -1.05
CA GLN A 759 22.33 30.81 -1.04
C GLN A 759 23.08 31.22 -2.31
N HIS A 760 24.38 31.47 -2.18
CA HIS A 760 25.27 31.73 -3.31
C HIS A 760 25.88 30.44 -3.83
N LEU A 761 25.02 29.57 -4.38
CA LEU A 761 25.47 28.32 -4.99
C LEU A 761 26.07 28.56 -6.38
N ASP A 762 27.13 27.85 -6.72
CA ASP A 762 27.76 27.92 -8.03
C ASP A 762 27.04 26.93 -9.00
N PRO A 763 26.43 27.37 -10.10
CA PRO A 763 25.88 26.45 -11.11
C PRO A 763 26.93 25.52 -11.72
N GLY A 764 28.22 25.93 -11.73
CA GLY A 764 29.34 25.10 -12.17
C GLY A 764 30.02 24.33 -11.02
N ALA A 765 29.31 24.07 -9.91
CA ALA A 765 29.88 23.46 -8.72
C ALA A 765 30.44 22.06 -8.94
N VAL A 766 29.98 21.35 -9.97
CA VAL A 766 30.36 19.93 -10.16
C VAL A 766 31.09 19.70 -11.50
N GLU A 767 31.90 18.65 -11.50
CA GLU A 767 32.46 18.06 -12.71
C GLU A 767 32.18 16.57 -12.70
N ALA A 768 31.61 16.04 -13.78
CA ALA A 768 31.27 14.64 -13.91
C ALA A 768 32.15 13.94 -14.95
N VAL A 769 32.56 12.73 -14.64
CA VAL A 769 33.28 11.84 -15.57
C VAL A 769 32.65 10.46 -15.51
N VAL A 770 32.53 9.80 -16.67
CA VAL A 770 31.99 8.44 -16.77
C VAL A 770 33.07 7.46 -17.15
N ALA A 771 33.00 6.26 -16.56
CA ALA A 771 33.81 5.11 -16.92
C ALA A 771 32.92 3.86 -16.98
N LEU A 772 33.16 2.99 -17.96
CA LEU A 772 32.48 1.68 -17.99
C LEU A 772 33.18 0.73 -17.01
N ALA A 773 32.40 -0.04 -16.28
CA ALA A 773 32.93 -0.99 -15.32
C ALA A 773 33.56 -2.20 -16.04
N GLU A 774 34.88 -2.36 -15.92
CA GLU A 774 35.63 -3.44 -16.59
C GLU A 774 35.14 -4.86 -16.21
N THR A 775 34.66 -5.03 -14.98
CA THR A 775 34.24 -6.33 -14.42
C THR A 775 32.73 -6.58 -14.48
N ALA A 776 31.94 -5.61 -14.95
CA ALA A 776 30.49 -5.68 -15.01
C ALA A 776 29.95 -5.02 -16.29
N PRO A 777 29.85 -5.77 -17.39
CA PRO A 777 29.31 -5.25 -18.64
C PRO A 777 27.92 -4.62 -18.47
N GLY A 778 27.66 -3.49 -19.14
CA GLY A 778 26.39 -2.75 -19.01
C GLY A 778 26.28 -1.91 -17.72
N VAL A 779 27.37 -1.72 -16.97
CA VAL A 779 27.43 -0.83 -15.83
C VAL A 779 28.33 0.36 -16.14
N ALA A 780 27.81 1.57 -15.99
CA ALA A 780 28.56 2.81 -16.02
C ALA A 780 28.80 3.32 -14.59
N LEU A 781 29.98 3.86 -14.34
CA LEU A 781 30.35 4.54 -13.11
C LEU A 781 30.53 6.02 -13.41
N VAL A 782 29.65 6.85 -12.89
CA VAL A 782 29.71 8.31 -13.03
C VAL A 782 30.29 8.87 -11.75
N THR A 783 31.47 9.44 -11.83
CA THR A 783 32.12 10.12 -10.69
C THR A 783 31.88 11.62 -10.82
N VAL A 784 31.18 12.17 -9.83
CA VAL A 784 30.91 13.60 -9.71
C VAL A 784 31.81 14.17 -8.63
N THR A 785 32.60 15.19 -8.98
CA THR A 785 33.51 15.89 -8.06
C THR A 785 33.05 17.32 -7.87
N ALA A 786 32.91 17.74 -6.64
CA ALA A 786 32.49 19.09 -6.28
C ALA A 786 33.68 20.05 -6.26
N ARG A 787 33.61 21.16 -7.00
CA ARG A 787 34.56 22.27 -6.98
C ARG A 787 34.20 23.26 -5.87
N SER A 788 32.94 23.39 -5.57
CA SER A 788 32.35 24.15 -4.45
C SER A 788 31.19 23.32 -3.86
N TYR A 789 30.53 23.81 -2.82
CA TYR A 789 29.38 23.12 -2.20
C TYR A 789 28.32 22.78 -3.27
N ALA A 790 28.08 21.50 -3.47
CA ALA A 790 27.08 20.97 -4.37
C ALA A 790 25.98 20.26 -3.58
N ARG A 791 24.81 20.91 -3.49
CA ARG A 791 23.67 20.44 -2.72
C ARG A 791 22.78 19.55 -3.56
N ASP A 792 22.50 18.35 -3.04
CA ASP A 792 21.49 17.40 -3.56
C ASP A 792 21.78 16.93 -5.01
N VAL A 793 23.04 16.56 -5.28
CA VAL A 793 23.50 16.01 -6.57
C VAL A 793 22.70 14.75 -6.92
N THR A 794 22.12 14.73 -8.10
CA THR A 794 21.24 13.66 -8.60
C THR A 794 21.54 13.39 -10.05
N LEU A 795 21.50 12.12 -10.48
CA LEU A 795 21.54 11.73 -11.88
C LEU A 795 20.12 11.35 -12.34
N LEU A 796 19.58 12.13 -13.27
CA LEU A 796 18.27 11.87 -13.90
C LEU A 796 18.50 10.91 -15.10
N VAL A 797 18.82 9.66 -14.80
CA VAL A 797 19.31 8.67 -15.78
C VAL A 797 18.24 8.24 -16.79
N ASP A 798 16.97 8.37 -16.43
CA ASP A 798 15.81 8.14 -17.31
C ASP A 798 15.77 9.06 -18.52
N ARG A 799 16.46 10.22 -18.47
CA ARG A 799 16.66 11.12 -19.62
C ARG A 799 17.63 10.58 -20.67
N VAL A 800 18.43 9.58 -20.30
CA VAL A 800 19.34 8.88 -21.23
C VAL A 800 18.69 7.64 -21.78
N ASP A 801 18.11 6.82 -20.90
CA ASP A 801 17.39 5.61 -21.27
C ASP A 801 16.26 5.38 -20.22
N PRO A 802 15.01 5.21 -20.65
CA PRO A 802 13.90 4.95 -19.73
C PRO A 802 14.08 3.68 -18.86
N GLY A 803 14.92 2.73 -19.27
CA GLY A 803 15.26 1.53 -18.49
C GLY A 803 16.46 1.70 -17.57
N ALA A 804 17.06 2.90 -17.51
CA ALA A 804 18.23 3.15 -16.69
C ALA A 804 17.89 3.23 -15.21
N VAL A 805 18.77 2.68 -14.38
CA VAL A 805 18.66 2.70 -12.92
C VAL A 805 19.96 3.20 -12.30
N VAL A 806 19.86 4.11 -11.34
CA VAL A 806 20.99 4.61 -10.55
C VAL A 806 20.87 4.12 -9.09
N ASP A 807 21.99 3.77 -8.52
CA ASP A 807 22.05 3.21 -7.16
C ASP A 807 21.89 4.25 -6.03
N THR A 808 22.14 5.53 -6.31
CA THR A 808 22.05 6.61 -5.31
C THR A 808 21.68 7.95 -5.98
N GLY A 809 21.20 8.88 -5.18
CA GLY A 809 20.83 10.23 -5.59
C GLY A 809 20.72 11.16 -4.39
N MET A 810 20.47 12.43 -4.61
CA MET A 810 20.35 13.46 -3.57
C MET A 810 21.57 13.55 -2.64
N VAL A 811 22.76 13.35 -3.22
CA VAL A 811 24.03 13.37 -2.52
C VAL A 811 24.54 14.81 -2.38
N THR A 812 24.93 15.20 -1.18
CA THR A 812 25.52 16.52 -0.93
C THR A 812 27.02 16.42 -0.78
N LEU A 813 27.77 17.22 -1.53
CA LEU A 813 29.23 17.24 -1.57
C LEU A 813 29.77 18.59 -1.13
N LEU A 814 30.75 18.58 -0.24
CA LEU A 814 31.59 19.77 0.05
C LEU A 814 32.66 19.93 -1.02
N ALA A 815 33.22 21.13 -1.13
CA ALA A 815 34.26 21.40 -2.11
C ALA A 815 35.45 20.40 -1.97
N GLY A 816 35.82 19.80 -3.10
CA GLY A 816 36.86 18.78 -3.18
C GLY A 816 36.38 17.35 -2.90
N GLU A 817 35.14 17.13 -2.48
CA GLU A 817 34.59 15.78 -2.31
C GLU A 817 34.11 15.22 -3.65
N SER A 818 34.04 13.89 -3.73
CA SER A 818 33.51 13.17 -4.88
C SER A 818 32.58 12.05 -4.47
N ALA A 819 31.57 11.79 -5.30
CA ALA A 819 30.71 10.62 -5.20
C ALA A 819 30.72 9.85 -6.52
N THR A 820 30.60 8.53 -6.44
CA THR A 820 30.48 7.68 -7.61
C THR A 820 29.10 7.04 -7.63
N PHE A 821 28.39 7.27 -8.72
CA PHE A 821 27.04 6.74 -8.99
C PHE A 821 27.18 5.55 -9.91
N ARG A 822 26.54 4.44 -9.55
CA ARG A 822 26.52 3.24 -10.36
C ARG A 822 25.24 3.20 -11.19
N VAL A 823 25.35 3.28 -12.50
CA VAL A 823 24.22 3.28 -13.45
C VAL A 823 24.19 1.97 -14.20
N THR A 824 23.01 1.38 -14.33
CA THR A 824 22.72 0.18 -15.13
C THR A 824 21.60 0.50 -16.12
N GLY A 825 21.43 -0.35 -17.16
CA GLY A 825 20.36 -0.18 -18.16
C GLY A 825 20.67 0.82 -19.28
N VAL A 826 21.89 1.39 -19.33
CA VAL A 826 22.32 2.31 -20.40
C VAL A 826 23.24 1.59 -21.36
N ALA A 827 23.03 1.78 -22.66
CA ALA A 827 23.95 1.26 -23.69
C ALA A 827 25.33 1.92 -23.60
N GLU A 828 26.41 1.17 -23.90
CA GLU A 828 27.77 1.72 -23.81
C GLU A 828 27.97 2.93 -24.76
N SER A 829 27.26 2.98 -25.88
CA SER A 829 27.28 4.11 -26.83
C SER A 829 26.74 5.40 -26.23
N ASP A 830 25.84 5.30 -25.25
CA ASP A 830 25.13 6.44 -24.66
C ASP A 830 25.69 6.81 -23.29
N ALA A 831 26.68 6.07 -22.78
CA ALA A 831 27.25 6.27 -21.47
C ALA A 831 27.82 7.68 -21.26
N GLU A 832 28.41 8.30 -22.29
CA GLU A 832 28.92 9.67 -22.22
C GLU A 832 27.81 10.70 -21.93
N ARG A 833 26.55 10.40 -22.32
CA ARG A 833 25.39 11.25 -22.10
C ARG A 833 25.06 11.37 -20.61
N LEU A 834 25.48 10.39 -19.78
CA LEU A 834 25.29 10.41 -18.33
C LEU A 834 26.01 11.56 -17.62
N THR A 835 26.90 12.27 -18.28
CA THR A 835 27.63 13.43 -17.74
C THR A 835 27.09 14.76 -18.23
N ALA A 836 26.00 14.78 -18.97
CA ALA A 836 25.42 15.99 -19.50
C ALA A 836 24.66 16.80 -18.43
N ASP A 837 24.61 18.13 -18.61
CA ASP A 837 24.05 19.07 -17.61
C ASP A 837 22.55 18.88 -17.33
N ASP A 838 21.80 18.28 -18.26
CA ASP A 838 20.39 17.94 -18.04
C ASP A 838 20.19 16.59 -17.33
N VAL A 839 21.25 15.80 -17.18
CA VAL A 839 21.26 14.51 -16.47
C VAL A 839 21.87 14.64 -15.10
N VAL A 840 23.05 15.27 -14.98
CA VAL A 840 23.68 15.54 -13.68
C VAL A 840 23.15 16.85 -13.15
N ARG A 841 22.28 16.78 -12.16
CA ARG A 841 21.62 17.97 -11.61
C ARG A 841 21.97 18.16 -10.14
N HIS A 842 21.95 19.41 -9.68
CA HIS A 842 22.09 19.79 -8.28
C HIS A 842 21.31 21.10 -8.03
N ALA A 843 21.13 21.47 -6.77
CA ALA A 843 20.32 22.63 -6.41
C ALA A 843 20.84 23.96 -7.01
N GLY A 844 22.16 24.09 -7.19
CA GLY A 844 22.80 25.29 -7.74
C GLY A 844 22.47 25.57 -9.20
N ASP A 845 22.07 24.57 -10.00
CA ASP A 845 21.70 24.75 -11.41
C ASP A 845 20.55 25.72 -11.60
N LEU A 846 19.68 25.84 -10.60
CA LEU A 846 18.52 26.72 -10.64
C LEU A 846 18.88 28.20 -10.44
N GLN A 847 20.15 28.52 -10.13
CA GLN A 847 20.65 29.89 -9.96
C GLN A 847 21.36 30.44 -11.22
N GLY A 848 21.45 29.63 -12.29
CA GLY A 848 22.17 29.92 -13.52
C GLY A 848 21.38 30.73 -14.56
#